data_1a257b5e54046aa5bd25fec3d1fe205e
#
_entry.id   1a257b5e54046aa5bd25fec3d1fe205e
#
_cell.length_a   1.000
_cell.length_b   1.000
_cell.length_c   1.000
_cell.angle_alpha   90.00
_cell.angle_beta   90.00
_cell.angle_gamma   90.00
#
_symmetry.space_group_name_H-M   'P 1'
#
loop_
_entity.id
_entity.type
_entity.pdbx_description
1 polymer ?
#
loop_
_entity_poly.entity_id
_entity_poly.type
_entity_poly.pdbx_seq_one_letter_code
_entity_poly.pdbx_strand_id
1 'polypeptide(L)'
;MNIKCREELANDLDKEQLAAVEAPLSNTCVFAIAGSGKTRVLTYRVANLIDNNIPEKEMLLLTFTNKAAGEMVKRIKNILGKEKLNLLSGTFHSIACKFLRKFAHVIDYDSNFTIIDANAAKNLMDKCRDNYLASYSSPEDEFPSKNVLIDIYSGAINHQLSFDEYTKKYYPYYKGETIDAIILIFEDYVNKKISDNLMDFDDLLLNFLDVLMNDEARKTITDYYKYIFVDEYQDINWIQYEILELLNQHNCIFVIGDPCQCIYQFRGSDEKYIKIFQETHENVNSYKLTYNYRSAPEILLLAQDTINRNELPYEVMLHTKNPEYSIPYIYGTNDEIEEITKLAAIINMNYVDNLNNVAILVRRGTQINRVQQILETYGISCNLMGDKSLYENYYIQNLISLMQFKINYKNKIVFLNTSRIFGGIGEVLANQMYEVFADNNYVFYGLPSINNKTSYAFEILRKIVEYQQQDISDLISYICNIYYKNYMYNKYENFEEKYADIEYLIRITKGSKDIENFLDAVTLDKVSQQSSTNSVTVTTMHKSKGLEWDIVFLPFIDKGEYPRCRERDYVDNTFNVQNERNLFYVAITRAKKQLFLSYSLTYEDKPCGPSPFLEELDPEGYESIFYDNEQNNENEDNNEE
;
A
#
# COMPACT_ATOMS: atom_id res chain seq x y z
N MET A 1 34.67 -5.58 17.65
CA MET A 1 34.33 -4.45 16.81
C MET A 1 35.42 -4.25 15.78
N ASN A 2 35.12 -4.48 14.53
CA ASN A 2 36.09 -4.22 13.47
C ASN A 2 36.29 -2.69 13.43
N ILE A 3 37.50 -2.21 13.58
CA ILE A 3 37.87 -0.77 13.67
C ILE A 3 37.29 0.03 12.49
N LYS A 4 37.16 -0.62 11.33
CA LYS A 4 36.61 -0.04 10.11
C LYS A 4 35.13 0.35 10.22
N CYS A 5 34.31 -0.44 10.90
CA CYS A 5 32.87 -0.16 11.05
C CYS A 5 32.60 1.01 12.00
N ARG A 6 33.41 1.20 13.05
CA ARG A 6 33.23 2.27 14.04
C ARG A 6 33.62 3.65 13.49
N GLU A 7 34.66 3.72 12.67
CA GLU A 7 35.09 4.96 12.01
C GLU A 7 34.09 5.35 10.91
N GLU A 8 33.56 4.37 10.14
CA GLU A 8 32.51 4.61 9.14
C GLU A 8 31.18 5.06 9.79
N LEU A 9 30.78 4.48 10.93
CA LEU A 9 29.61 4.90 11.69
C LEU A 9 29.73 6.35 12.16
N ALA A 10 30.88 6.76 12.70
CA ALA A 10 31.10 8.10 13.21
C ALA A 10 31.17 9.16 12.10
N ASN A 11 31.57 8.76 10.88
CA ASN A 11 31.66 9.65 9.73
C ASN A 11 30.31 9.77 8.97
N ASP A 12 29.50 8.74 9.01
CA ASP A 12 28.26 8.63 8.23
C ASP A 12 27.01 9.10 8.98
N LEU A 13 27.03 9.11 10.29
CA LEU A 13 25.90 9.43 11.15
C LEU A 13 26.14 10.71 11.96
N ASP A 14 25.12 11.50 12.14
CA ASP A 14 25.19 12.59 13.11
C ASP A 14 25.10 12.07 14.57
N LYS A 15 25.22 12.98 15.52
CA LYS A 15 25.24 12.63 16.95
C LYS A 15 23.92 11.99 17.42
N GLU A 16 22.77 12.47 16.93
CA GLU A 16 21.45 11.91 17.29
C GLU A 16 21.25 10.54 16.68
N GLN A 17 21.59 10.39 15.39
CA GLN A 17 21.55 9.13 14.68
C GLN A 17 22.49 8.08 15.31
N LEU A 18 23.72 8.48 15.63
CA LEU A 18 24.70 7.62 16.27
C LEU A 18 24.24 7.14 17.64
N ALA A 19 23.70 8.05 18.47
CA ALA A 19 23.16 7.71 19.78
C ALA A 19 22.04 6.66 19.69
N ALA A 20 21.14 6.79 18.72
CA ALA A 20 20.08 5.81 18.48
C ALA A 20 20.63 4.46 17.97
N VAL A 21 21.66 4.48 17.11
CA VAL A 21 22.34 3.26 16.61
C VAL A 21 23.08 2.53 17.74
N GLU A 22 23.67 3.24 18.69
CA GLU A 22 24.40 2.68 19.83
C GLU A 22 23.52 2.44 21.07
N ALA A 23 22.19 2.59 20.95
CA ALA A 23 21.27 2.37 22.05
C ALA A 23 21.52 1.02 22.76
N PRO A 24 21.29 0.89 24.08
CA PRO A 24 21.38 -0.38 24.79
C PRO A 24 20.49 -1.46 24.22
N LEU A 25 20.75 -2.73 24.57
CA LEU A 25 19.88 -3.87 24.24
C LEU A 25 18.66 -3.90 25.16
N SER A 26 17.73 -3.01 24.91
CA SER A 26 16.45 -2.87 25.62
C SER A 26 15.44 -2.22 24.70
N ASN A 27 14.19 -2.16 25.12
CA ASN A 27 13.15 -1.46 24.37
C ASN A 27 13.58 -0.02 24.07
N THR A 28 13.50 0.34 22.80
CA THR A 28 13.99 1.63 22.28
C THR A 28 12.95 2.25 21.36
N CYS A 29 12.63 3.51 21.59
CA CYS A 29 11.72 4.30 20.77
C CYS A 29 12.47 5.48 20.16
N VAL A 30 12.41 5.63 18.82
CA VAL A 30 13.05 6.72 18.08
C VAL A 30 11.99 7.56 17.39
N PHE A 31 11.80 8.79 17.86
CA PHE A 31 10.99 9.80 17.19
C PHE A 31 11.82 10.47 16.12
N ALA A 32 11.36 10.42 14.88
CA ALA A 32 12.17 10.81 13.75
C ALA A 32 11.35 11.60 12.73
N ILE A 33 11.64 12.88 12.54
CA ILE A 33 10.95 13.74 11.58
C ILE A 33 11.13 13.27 10.14
N ALA A 34 10.33 13.82 9.20
CA ALA A 34 10.50 13.59 7.78
C ALA A 34 11.94 13.88 7.34
N GLY A 35 12.53 13.01 6.51
CA GLY A 35 13.89 13.23 5.97
C GLY A 35 15.04 13.13 6.97
N SER A 36 14.81 12.70 8.23
CA SER A 36 15.86 12.57 9.25
C SER A 36 16.71 11.30 9.14
N GLY A 37 16.45 10.45 8.16
CA GLY A 37 17.21 9.23 7.95
C GLY A 37 16.74 8.04 8.78
N LYS A 38 15.44 7.93 9.10
CA LYS A 38 14.83 6.77 9.82
C LYS A 38 15.39 5.44 9.36
N THR A 39 15.23 5.14 8.09
CA THR A 39 15.70 3.88 7.48
C THR A 39 17.22 3.70 7.59
N ARG A 40 17.98 4.81 7.54
CA ARG A 40 19.44 4.80 7.74
C ARG A 40 19.77 4.36 9.16
N VAL A 41 19.18 4.99 10.18
CA VAL A 41 19.40 4.64 11.59
C VAL A 41 19.05 3.17 11.83
N LEU A 42 17.90 2.70 11.33
CA LEU A 42 17.47 1.31 11.52
C LEU A 42 18.44 0.30 10.87
N THR A 43 18.89 0.57 9.65
CA THR A 43 19.84 -0.30 8.94
C THR A 43 21.22 -0.33 9.59
N TYR A 44 21.70 0.83 10.06
CA TYR A 44 22.96 0.92 10.81
C TYR A 44 22.84 0.26 12.19
N ARG A 45 21.68 0.36 12.88
CA ARG A 45 21.44 -0.35 14.15
C ARG A 45 21.56 -1.85 13.97
N VAL A 46 20.88 -2.42 12.99
CA VAL A 46 20.95 -3.86 12.69
C VAL A 46 22.38 -4.27 12.31
N ALA A 47 23.04 -3.50 11.46
CA ALA A 47 24.43 -3.77 11.06
C ALA A 47 25.38 -3.73 12.26
N ASN A 48 25.24 -2.73 13.14
CA ASN A 48 26.05 -2.60 14.35
C ASN A 48 25.88 -3.79 15.31
N LEU A 49 24.67 -4.29 15.49
CA LEU A 49 24.42 -5.46 16.32
C LEU A 49 25.04 -6.73 15.74
N ILE A 50 24.94 -6.93 14.41
CA ILE A 50 25.57 -8.07 13.72
C ILE A 50 27.09 -8.00 13.85
N ASP A 51 27.70 -6.83 13.69
CA ASP A 51 29.13 -6.61 13.85
C ASP A 51 29.62 -6.87 15.29
N ASN A 52 28.75 -6.60 16.27
CA ASN A 52 28.96 -6.93 17.68
C ASN A 52 28.64 -8.41 18.03
N ASN A 53 28.62 -9.31 17.04
CA ASN A 53 28.42 -10.75 17.16
C ASN A 53 27.02 -11.18 17.65
N ILE A 54 26.00 -10.34 17.54
CA ILE A 54 24.62 -10.78 17.75
C ILE A 54 24.18 -11.57 16.50
N PRO A 55 23.65 -12.78 16.67
CA PRO A 55 23.29 -13.62 15.53
C PRO A 55 22.17 -12.99 14.68
N GLU A 56 22.43 -12.78 13.41
CA GLU A 56 21.46 -12.21 12.47
C GLU A 56 20.15 -13.01 12.36
N LYS A 57 20.20 -14.33 12.56
CA LYS A 57 19.04 -15.22 12.57
C LYS A 57 18.10 -15.00 13.76
N GLU A 58 18.55 -14.36 14.84
CA GLU A 58 17.74 -14.04 16.01
C GLU A 58 17.05 -12.68 15.87
N MET A 59 17.20 -12.01 14.73
CA MET A 59 16.64 -10.71 14.44
C MET A 59 15.43 -10.81 13.51
N LEU A 60 14.43 -9.98 13.78
CA LEU A 60 13.21 -9.80 12.98
C LEU A 60 13.08 -8.33 12.57
N LEU A 61 13.03 -8.05 11.27
CA LEU A 61 12.86 -6.71 10.73
C LEU A 61 11.48 -6.54 10.08
N LEU A 62 10.64 -5.70 10.66
CA LEU A 62 9.28 -5.41 10.22
C LEU A 62 9.21 -4.04 9.55
N THR A 63 8.58 -3.99 8.38
CA THR A 63 8.41 -2.78 7.58
C THR A 63 7.00 -2.69 7.03
N PHE A 64 6.62 -1.51 6.52
CA PHE A 64 5.29 -1.32 5.92
C PHE A 64 5.16 -1.96 4.54
N THR A 65 6.24 -2.04 3.73
CA THR A 65 6.21 -2.63 2.39
C THR A 65 7.33 -3.64 2.18
N ASN A 66 7.07 -4.67 1.37
CA ASN A 66 8.10 -5.66 1.03
C ASN A 66 9.29 -5.06 0.26
N LYS A 67 9.04 -4.01 -0.54
CA LYS A 67 10.11 -3.26 -1.22
C LYS A 67 11.05 -2.62 -0.20
N ALA A 68 10.51 -1.94 0.82
CA ALA A 68 11.32 -1.35 1.89
C ALA A 68 12.15 -2.41 2.63
N ALA A 69 11.56 -3.57 2.96
CA ALA A 69 12.27 -4.68 3.58
C ALA A 69 13.46 -5.14 2.72
N GLY A 70 13.25 -5.33 1.41
CA GLY A 70 14.30 -5.73 0.47
C GLY A 70 15.42 -4.69 0.34
N GLU A 71 15.07 -3.40 0.28
CA GLU A 71 16.05 -2.30 0.25
C GLU A 71 16.86 -2.22 1.55
N MET A 72 16.22 -2.37 2.71
CA MET A 72 16.92 -2.39 4.00
C MET A 72 17.92 -3.54 4.09
N VAL A 73 17.52 -4.75 3.73
CA VAL A 73 18.42 -5.91 3.69
C VAL A 73 19.60 -5.67 2.76
N LYS A 74 19.37 -5.06 1.58
CA LYS A 74 20.45 -4.70 0.64
C LYS A 74 21.40 -3.69 1.25
N ARG A 75 20.90 -2.67 1.94
CA ARG A 75 21.72 -1.64 2.62
C ARG A 75 22.54 -2.27 3.76
N ILE A 76 21.94 -3.13 4.60
CA ILE A 76 22.64 -3.84 5.68
C ILE A 76 23.79 -4.70 5.11
N LYS A 77 23.53 -5.43 4.00
CA LYS A 77 24.57 -6.22 3.31
C LYS A 77 25.74 -5.34 2.87
N ASN A 78 25.44 -4.19 2.27
CA ASN A 78 26.48 -3.25 1.81
C ASN A 78 27.31 -2.70 2.98
N ILE A 79 26.67 -2.30 4.08
CA ILE A 79 27.35 -1.81 5.28
C ILE A 79 28.29 -2.89 5.86
N LEU A 80 27.84 -4.16 5.90
CA LEU A 80 28.61 -5.26 6.46
C LEU A 80 29.62 -5.86 5.47
N GLY A 81 29.57 -5.52 4.18
CA GLY A 81 30.36 -6.15 3.13
C GLY A 81 30.00 -7.63 2.92
N LYS A 82 28.77 -8.05 3.23
CA LYS A 82 28.32 -9.44 3.14
C LYS A 82 27.48 -9.67 1.88
N GLU A 83 27.72 -10.74 1.15
CA GLU A 83 26.88 -11.14 0.02
C GLU A 83 25.54 -11.77 0.48
N LYS A 84 25.57 -12.52 1.57
CA LYS A 84 24.39 -13.21 2.14
C LYS A 84 24.13 -12.75 3.56
N LEU A 85 22.87 -12.63 3.91
CA LEU A 85 22.40 -12.27 5.24
C LEU A 85 21.20 -13.18 5.59
N ASN A 86 21.27 -13.83 6.75
CA ASN A 86 20.21 -14.71 7.25
C ASN A 86 19.32 -13.96 8.27
N LEU A 87 18.81 -12.82 7.85
CA LEU A 87 17.90 -11.95 8.62
C LEU A 87 16.47 -12.19 8.15
N LEU A 88 15.54 -12.46 9.06
CA LEU A 88 14.12 -12.50 8.72
C LEU A 88 13.57 -11.06 8.59
N SER A 89 13.11 -10.72 7.39
CA SER A 89 12.55 -9.39 7.12
C SER A 89 11.31 -9.47 6.25
N GLY A 90 10.40 -8.52 6.41
CA GLY A 90 9.16 -8.44 5.62
C GLY A 90 8.14 -7.49 6.24
N THR A 91 6.93 -7.48 5.65
CA THR A 91 5.76 -6.83 6.24
C THR A 91 5.16 -7.71 7.34
N PHE A 92 4.33 -7.13 8.22
CA PHE A 92 3.59 -7.90 9.23
C PHE A 92 2.85 -9.09 8.60
N HIS A 93 2.12 -8.88 7.50
CA HIS A 93 1.39 -9.93 6.78
C HIS A 93 2.33 -11.03 6.24
N SER A 94 3.46 -10.66 5.63
CA SER A 94 4.39 -11.64 5.08
C SER A 94 5.08 -12.48 6.16
N ILE A 95 5.33 -11.87 7.31
CA ILE A 95 5.90 -12.57 8.48
C ILE A 95 4.84 -13.45 9.15
N ALA A 96 3.62 -12.92 9.34
CA ALA A 96 2.47 -13.69 9.84
C ALA A 96 2.23 -14.94 8.98
N CYS A 97 2.19 -14.79 7.65
CA CYS A 97 2.03 -15.91 6.73
C CYS A 97 3.11 -16.99 6.93
N LYS A 98 4.39 -16.60 7.08
CA LYS A 98 5.48 -17.56 7.32
C LYS A 98 5.31 -18.33 8.63
N PHE A 99 4.88 -17.67 9.69
CA PHE A 99 4.62 -18.34 10.96
C PHE A 99 3.36 -19.19 10.91
N LEU A 100 2.30 -18.72 10.26
CA LEU A 100 1.08 -19.50 10.06
C LEU A 100 1.36 -20.78 9.28
N ARG A 101 2.18 -20.77 8.21
CA ARG A 101 2.59 -21.99 7.51
C ARG A 101 3.22 -23.03 8.44
N LYS A 102 3.84 -22.60 9.54
CA LYS A 102 4.49 -23.49 10.51
C LYS A 102 3.57 -23.90 11.67
N PHE A 103 2.69 -23.00 12.12
CA PHE A 103 1.92 -23.14 13.34
C PHE A 103 0.40 -23.18 13.12
N ALA A 104 -0.11 -23.24 11.88
CA ALA A 104 -1.54 -23.24 11.56
C ALA A 104 -2.33 -24.31 12.32
N HIS A 105 -1.71 -25.49 12.58
CA HIS A 105 -2.32 -26.58 13.32
C HIS A 105 -2.72 -26.23 14.76
N VAL A 106 -2.20 -25.14 15.32
CA VAL A 106 -2.55 -24.66 16.68
C VAL A 106 -3.93 -23.96 16.69
N ILE A 107 -4.39 -23.52 15.51
CA ILE A 107 -5.63 -22.75 15.32
C ILE A 107 -6.60 -23.45 14.35
N ASP A 108 -6.53 -24.80 14.26
CA ASP A 108 -7.40 -25.65 13.45
C ASP A 108 -7.37 -25.37 11.93
N TYR A 109 -6.24 -24.84 11.41
CA TYR A 109 -5.97 -24.69 9.99
C TYR A 109 -4.89 -25.66 9.52
N ASP A 110 -5.00 -26.11 8.29
CA ASP A 110 -3.91 -26.83 7.63
C ASP A 110 -2.81 -25.88 7.18
N SER A 111 -1.55 -26.32 7.21
CA SER A 111 -0.40 -25.51 6.81
C SER A 111 -0.42 -25.08 5.32
N ASN A 112 -1.15 -25.80 4.47
CA ASN A 112 -1.34 -25.51 3.05
C ASN A 112 -2.54 -24.61 2.74
N PHE A 113 -3.02 -23.81 3.73
CA PHE A 113 -4.13 -22.87 3.52
C PHE A 113 -3.92 -21.98 2.30
N THR A 114 -4.99 -21.57 1.66
CA THR A 114 -4.95 -20.66 0.50
C THR A 114 -5.23 -19.23 0.96
N ILE A 115 -4.35 -18.30 0.57
CA ILE A 115 -4.60 -16.86 0.75
C ILE A 115 -5.51 -16.40 -0.39
N ILE A 116 -6.67 -15.84 -0.04
CA ILE A 116 -7.60 -15.26 -1.01
C ILE A 116 -7.36 -13.75 -1.15
N ASP A 117 -7.41 -13.28 -2.39
CA ASP A 117 -7.32 -11.85 -2.68
C ASP A 117 -8.62 -11.11 -2.37
N ALA A 118 -8.58 -9.77 -2.45
CA ALA A 118 -9.72 -8.92 -2.16
C ALA A 118 -10.96 -9.23 -3.03
N ASN A 119 -10.77 -9.67 -4.29
CA ASN A 119 -11.88 -10.02 -5.17
C ASN A 119 -12.50 -11.37 -4.78
N ALA A 120 -11.69 -12.35 -4.47
CA ALA A 120 -12.15 -13.66 -3.98
C ALA A 120 -12.86 -13.52 -2.63
N ALA A 121 -12.34 -12.69 -1.72
CA ALA A 121 -12.98 -12.36 -0.44
C ALA A 121 -14.36 -11.72 -0.65
N LYS A 122 -14.47 -10.70 -1.54
CA LYS A 122 -15.73 -10.06 -1.92
C LYS A 122 -16.74 -11.06 -2.53
N ASN A 123 -16.27 -11.95 -3.38
CA ASN A 123 -17.14 -12.96 -3.98
C ASN A 123 -17.61 -14.01 -2.98
N LEU A 124 -16.78 -14.37 -2.00
CA LEU A 124 -17.17 -15.25 -0.92
C LEU A 124 -18.21 -14.59 -0.01
N MET A 125 -17.98 -13.31 0.34
CA MET A 125 -18.92 -12.50 1.11
C MET A 125 -20.28 -12.35 0.39
N ASP A 126 -20.27 -12.15 -0.94
CA ASP A 126 -21.48 -12.09 -1.76
C ASP A 126 -22.30 -13.38 -1.69
N LYS A 127 -21.62 -14.53 -1.76
CA LYS A 127 -22.28 -15.84 -1.60
C LYS A 127 -22.92 -16.02 -0.23
N CYS A 128 -22.25 -15.60 0.85
CA CYS A 128 -22.80 -15.65 2.20
C CYS A 128 -24.04 -14.75 2.31
N ARG A 129 -23.95 -13.54 1.73
CA ARG A 129 -25.07 -12.60 1.63
C ARG A 129 -26.26 -13.21 0.87
N ASP A 130 -26.03 -13.76 -0.32
CA ASP A 130 -27.08 -14.35 -1.15
C ASP A 130 -27.74 -15.56 -0.48
N ASN A 131 -26.97 -16.40 0.21
CA ASN A 131 -27.50 -17.52 0.99
C ASN A 131 -28.41 -17.04 2.13
N TYR A 132 -28.00 -15.98 2.83
CA TYR A 132 -28.81 -15.36 3.87
C TYR A 132 -30.13 -14.83 3.30
N LEU A 133 -30.07 -14.01 2.23
CA LEU A 133 -31.25 -13.41 1.59
C LEU A 133 -32.21 -14.44 1.01
N ALA A 134 -31.72 -15.56 0.50
CA ALA A 134 -32.57 -16.66 0.01
C ALA A 134 -33.34 -17.34 1.13
N SER A 135 -32.85 -17.29 2.37
CA SER A 135 -33.47 -17.91 3.55
C SER A 135 -34.41 -16.96 4.30
N TYR A 136 -34.27 -15.66 4.11
CA TYR A 136 -35.04 -14.62 4.79
C TYR A 136 -35.62 -13.64 3.74
N SER A 137 -36.92 -13.41 3.76
CA SER A 137 -37.66 -12.54 2.84
C SER A 137 -37.40 -11.05 3.17
N SER A 138 -36.19 -10.57 3.02
CA SER A 138 -35.86 -9.15 3.16
C SER A 138 -35.79 -8.48 1.79
N PRO A 139 -36.20 -7.20 1.63
CA PRO A 139 -36.07 -6.47 0.38
C PRO A 139 -34.58 -6.31 0.01
N GLU A 140 -34.16 -6.80 -1.16
CA GLU A 140 -32.76 -6.73 -1.64
C GLU A 140 -32.21 -5.30 -1.71
N ASP A 141 -33.07 -4.31 -2.00
CA ASP A 141 -32.69 -2.91 -2.26
C ASP A 141 -32.23 -2.14 -1.00
N GLU A 142 -32.51 -2.63 0.20
CA GLU A 142 -32.12 -2.02 1.48
C GLU A 142 -30.95 -2.70 2.17
N PHE A 143 -30.44 -3.79 1.59
CA PHE A 143 -29.40 -4.59 2.23
C PHE A 143 -27.99 -4.21 1.71
N PRO A 144 -26.93 -4.25 2.58
CA PRO A 144 -25.58 -3.85 2.16
C PRO A 144 -25.06 -4.69 0.99
N SER A 145 -24.40 -4.00 0.06
CA SER A 145 -23.65 -4.68 -1.01
C SER A 145 -22.43 -5.41 -0.45
N LYS A 146 -21.89 -6.37 -1.20
CA LYS A 146 -20.65 -7.08 -0.82
C LYS A 146 -19.47 -6.15 -0.52
N ASN A 147 -19.37 -5.01 -1.19
CA ASN A 147 -18.31 -4.03 -0.93
C ASN A 147 -18.49 -3.40 0.45
N VAL A 148 -19.72 -3.00 0.79
CA VAL A 148 -20.03 -2.44 2.10
C VAL A 148 -19.84 -3.47 3.21
N LEU A 149 -20.23 -4.74 2.98
CA LEU A 149 -20.03 -5.81 3.95
C LEU A 149 -18.54 -6.06 4.23
N ILE A 150 -17.70 -6.12 3.20
CA ILE A 150 -16.25 -6.25 3.37
C ILE A 150 -15.66 -5.03 4.09
N ASP A 151 -16.12 -3.81 3.76
CA ASP A 151 -15.65 -2.60 4.42
C ASP A 151 -16.04 -2.57 5.91
N ILE A 152 -17.25 -3.04 6.27
CA ILE A 152 -17.67 -3.19 7.67
C ILE A 152 -16.84 -4.26 8.37
N TYR A 153 -16.67 -5.43 7.76
CA TYR A 153 -15.93 -6.56 8.32
C TYR A 153 -14.48 -6.17 8.62
N SER A 154 -13.75 -5.73 7.60
CA SER A 154 -12.34 -5.33 7.72
C SER A 154 -12.18 -4.10 8.61
N GLY A 155 -13.09 -3.11 8.47
CA GLY A 155 -13.06 -1.90 9.28
C GLY A 155 -13.25 -2.17 10.77
N ALA A 156 -14.20 -3.02 11.16
CA ALA A 156 -14.42 -3.39 12.55
C ALA A 156 -13.19 -4.07 13.16
N ILE A 157 -12.61 -5.03 12.43
CA ILE A 157 -11.39 -5.73 12.83
C ILE A 157 -10.24 -4.74 13.04
N ASN A 158 -9.98 -3.87 12.06
CA ASN A 158 -8.83 -2.97 12.09
C ASN A 158 -8.96 -1.82 13.11
N HIS A 159 -10.18 -1.46 13.53
CA HIS A 159 -10.43 -0.43 14.55
C HIS A 159 -10.69 -0.98 15.95
N GLN A 160 -10.59 -2.29 16.15
CA GLN A 160 -10.88 -2.94 17.44
C GLN A 160 -12.29 -2.64 17.95
N LEU A 161 -13.27 -2.63 17.04
CA LEU A 161 -14.69 -2.43 17.37
C LEU A 161 -15.45 -3.71 17.09
N SER A 162 -16.54 -3.97 17.82
CA SER A 162 -17.49 -4.99 17.43
C SER A 162 -18.14 -4.62 16.09
N PHE A 163 -18.64 -5.61 15.35
CA PHE A 163 -19.33 -5.36 14.07
C PHE A 163 -20.55 -4.44 14.26
N ASP A 164 -21.26 -4.57 15.38
CA ASP A 164 -22.37 -3.72 15.75
C ASP A 164 -21.92 -2.25 15.99
N GLU A 165 -20.89 -2.03 16.80
CA GLU A 165 -20.36 -0.69 17.09
C GLU A 165 -19.83 -0.01 15.84
N TYR A 166 -19.06 -0.73 15.01
CA TYR A 166 -18.49 -0.18 13.78
C TYR A 166 -19.60 0.19 12.80
N THR A 167 -20.60 -0.70 12.61
CA THR A 167 -21.75 -0.45 11.73
C THR A 167 -22.53 0.77 12.20
N LYS A 168 -22.87 0.88 13.48
CA LYS A 168 -23.59 2.05 14.03
C LYS A 168 -22.82 3.36 13.85
N LYS A 169 -21.51 3.33 13.99
CA LYS A 169 -20.65 4.52 13.90
C LYS A 169 -20.45 5.01 12.47
N TYR A 170 -20.16 4.12 11.55
CA TYR A 170 -19.76 4.48 10.18
C TYR A 170 -20.87 4.31 9.13
N TYR A 171 -21.86 3.47 9.43
CA TYR A 171 -23.02 3.17 8.58
C TYR A 171 -24.34 3.34 9.34
N PRO A 172 -24.63 4.51 9.93
CA PRO A 172 -25.72 4.73 10.90
C PRO A 172 -27.14 4.54 10.32
N TYR A 173 -27.26 4.38 9.01
CA TYR A 173 -28.52 4.08 8.34
C TYR A 173 -28.94 2.60 8.46
N TYR A 174 -27.98 1.65 8.70
CA TYR A 174 -28.32 0.27 9.04
C TYR A 174 -28.65 0.15 10.52
N LYS A 175 -29.74 -0.50 10.86
CA LYS A 175 -30.24 -0.57 12.23
C LYS A 175 -30.93 -1.92 12.50
N GLY A 176 -31.03 -2.29 13.80
CA GLY A 176 -31.80 -3.42 14.27
C GLY A 176 -31.52 -4.71 13.51
N GLU A 177 -32.56 -5.35 12.96
CA GLU A 177 -32.50 -6.63 12.28
C GLU A 177 -31.46 -6.68 11.12
N THR A 178 -31.19 -5.54 10.47
CA THR A 178 -30.17 -5.49 9.42
C THR A 178 -28.76 -5.67 9.98
N ILE A 179 -28.48 -5.13 11.16
CA ILE A 179 -27.16 -5.33 11.82
C ILE A 179 -27.03 -6.79 12.28
N ASP A 180 -28.10 -7.36 12.84
CA ASP A 180 -28.10 -8.78 13.28
C ASP A 180 -27.85 -9.70 12.07
N ALA A 181 -28.49 -9.40 10.93
CA ALA A 181 -28.26 -10.11 9.68
C ALA A 181 -26.81 -9.99 9.16
N ILE A 182 -26.22 -8.79 9.23
CA ILE A 182 -24.82 -8.56 8.87
C ILE A 182 -23.90 -9.45 9.72
N ILE A 183 -24.14 -9.55 11.02
CA ILE A 183 -23.35 -10.39 11.93
C ILE A 183 -23.46 -11.88 11.55
N LEU A 184 -24.66 -12.38 11.26
CA LEU A 184 -24.87 -13.76 10.82
C LEU A 184 -24.15 -14.07 9.48
N ILE A 185 -24.14 -13.11 8.56
CA ILE A 185 -23.39 -13.26 7.30
C ILE A 185 -21.88 -13.34 7.56
N PHE A 186 -21.36 -12.54 8.50
CA PHE A 186 -19.94 -12.58 8.88
C PHE A 186 -19.56 -13.90 9.56
N GLU A 187 -20.45 -14.46 10.38
CA GLU A 187 -20.27 -15.81 10.96
C GLU A 187 -20.19 -16.88 9.85
N ASP A 188 -21.12 -16.87 8.87
CA ASP A 188 -21.05 -17.78 7.71
C ASP A 188 -19.78 -17.60 6.89
N TYR A 189 -19.34 -16.33 6.69
CA TYR A 189 -18.11 -16.00 5.98
C TYR A 189 -16.87 -16.58 6.68
N VAL A 190 -16.74 -16.42 8.01
CA VAL A 190 -15.65 -16.98 8.82
C VAL A 190 -15.68 -18.50 8.78
N ASN A 191 -16.86 -19.11 9.01
CA ASN A 191 -17.01 -20.55 9.00
C ASN A 191 -16.61 -21.18 7.64
N LYS A 192 -16.96 -20.52 6.53
CA LYS A 192 -16.56 -20.98 5.18
C LYS A 192 -15.08 -20.85 4.94
N LYS A 193 -14.43 -19.78 5.42
CA LYS A 193 -12.99 -19.65 5.33
C LYS A 193 -12.29 -20.78 6.07
N ILE A 194 -12.72 -21.09 7.28
CA ILE A 194 -12.16 -22.20 8.07
C ILE A 194 -12.40 -23.55 7.38
N SER A 195 -13.64 -23.84 6.99
CA SER A 195 -13.98 -25.14 6.36
C SER A 195 -13.26 -25.40 5.03
N ASP A 196 -13.02 -24.36 4.27
CA ASP A 196 -12.35 -24.43 2.97
C ASP A 196 -10.84 -24.17 3.05
N ASN A 197 -10.29 -24.05 4.27
CA ASN A 197 -8.88 -23.77 4.56
C ASN A 197 -8.36 -22.51 3.83
N LEU A 198 -9.13 -21.40 3.95
CA LEU A 198 -8.86 -20.13 3.32
C LEU A 198 -8.53 -19.06 4.37
N MET A 199 -7.66 -18.13 4.02
CA MET A 199 -7.40 -16.93 4.80
C MET A 199 -7.44 -15.71 3.89
N ASP A 200 -8.13 -14.63 4.30
CA ASP A 200 -7.98 -13.32 3.70
C ASP A 200 -6.83 -12.52 4.36
N PHE A 201 -6.64 -11.28 3.99
CA PHE A 201 -5.55 -10.46 4.54
C PHE A 201 -5.76 -10.15 6.03
N ASP A 202 -6.99 -9.93 6.48
CA ASP A 202 -7.27 -9.66 7.89
C ASP A 202 -7.03 -10.92 8.74
N ASP A 203 -7.37 -12.11 8.21
CA ASP A 203 -7.12 -13.38 8.88
C ASP A 203 -5.63 -13.64 9.12
N LEU A 204 -4.74 -13.20 8.21
CA LEU A 204 -3.31 -13.43 8.40
C LEU A 204 -2.79 -12.82 9.70
N LEU A 205 -3.28 -11.64 10.06
CA LEU A 205 -2.86 -10.97 11.30
C LEU A 205 -3.62 -11.51 12.52
N LEU A 206 -4.94 -11.70 12.41
CA LEU A 206 -5.77 -12.25 13.49
C LEU A 206 -5.31 -13.65 13.86
N ASN A 207 -5.21 -14.55 12.89
CA ASN A 207 -4.80 -15.93 13.13
C ASN A 207 -3.35 -16.02 13.64
N PHE A 208 -2.46 -15.09 13.23
CA PHE A 208 -1.12 -15.04 13.81
C PHE A 208 -1.16 -14.54 15.27
N LEU A 209 -2.03 -13.61 15.61
CA LEU A 209 -2.27 -13.21 16.98
C LEU A 209 -2.76 -14.41 17.80
N ASP A 210 -3.73 -15.20 17.28
CA ASP A 210 -4.23 -16.42 17.94
C ASP A 210 -3.13 -17.46 18.13
N VAL A 211 -2.24 -17.66 17.14
CA VAL A 211 -1.05 -18.52 17.30
C VAL A 211 -0.17 -18.02 18.45
N LEU A 212 0.03 -16.71 18.60
CA LEU A 212 0.84 -16.12 19.67
C LEU A 212 0.14 -16.20 21.04
N MET A 213 -1.18 -16.34 21.09
CA MET A 213 -1.91 -16.64 22.36
C MET A 213 -1.62 -18.05 22.87
N ASN A 214 -1.19 -18.98 22.02
CA ASN A 214 -0.71 -20.28 22.46
C ASN A 214 0.70 -20.16 23.02
N ASP A 215 0.89 -20.52 24.30
CA ASP A 215 2.14 -20.34 25.04
C ASP A 215 3.32 -21.10 24.43
N GLU A 216 3.12 -22.32 23.90
CA GLU A 216 4.18 -23.13 23.31
C GLU A 216 4.65 -22.56 21.97
N ALA A 217 3.71 -22.16 21.11
CA ALA A 217 4.01 -21.52 19.83
C ALA A 217 4.71 -20.16 20.05
N ARG A 218 4.16 -19.33 20.94
CA ARG A 218 4.74 -18.03 21.31
C ARG A 218 6.17 -18.21 21.82
N LYS A 219 6.37 -19.09 22.79
CA LYS A 219 7.70 -19.35 23.35
C LYS A 219 8.69 -19.80 22.28
N THR A 220 8.29 -20.71 21.38
CA THR A 220 9.15 -21.17 20.29
C THR A 220 9.59 -20.02 19.39
N ILE A 221 8.69 -19.06 19.11
CA ILE A 221 8.99 -17.90 18.27
C ILE A 221 9.89 -16.90 19.01
N THR A 222 9.56 -16.57 20.26
CA THR A 222 10.27 -15.55 21.05
C THR A 222 11.63 -16.02 21.52
N ASP A 223 11.82 -17.30 21.82
CA ASP A 223 13.13 -17.86 22.15
C ASP A 223 14.09 -17.80 20.97
N TYR A 224 13.55 -17.80 19.74
CA TYR A 224 14.36 -17.72 18.52
C TYR A 224 14.59 -16.27 18.08
N TYR A 225 13.55 -15.42 18.01
CA TYR A 225 13.63 -14.02 17.59
C TYR A 225 13.65 -13.09 18.80
N LYS A 226 14.84 -12.69 19.22
CA LYS A 226 15.05 -11.89 20.43
C LYS A 226 15.13 -10.40 20.19
N TYR A 227 15.45 -10.00 18.94
CA TYR A 227 15.66 -8.60 18.56
C TYR A 227 14.70 -8.24 17.44
N ILE A 228 13.79 -7.33 17.73
CA ILE A 228 12.73 -6.94 16.80
C ILE A 228 12.91 -5.48 16.41
N PHE A 229 12.86 -5.20 15.13
CA PHE A 229 13.01 -3.86 14.57
C PHE A 229 11.77 -3.52 13.78
N VAL A 230 11.16 -2.36 14.04
CA VAL A 230 9.92 -1.92 13.39
C VAL A 230 10.13 -0.53 12.80
N ASP A 231 10.03 -0.44 11.48
CA ASP A 231 10.02 0.82 10.75
C ASP A 231 8.59 1.34 10.58
N GLU A 232 8.44 2.66 10.43
CA GLU A 232 7.15 3.35 10.27
C GLU A 232 6.13 2.96 11.37
N TYR A 233 6.57 2.95 12.62
CA TYR A 233 5.79 2.47 13.76
C TYR A 233 4.49 3.25 13.99
N GLN A 234 4.38 4.50 13.51
CA GLN A 234 3.15 5.30 13.56
C GLN A 234 2.02 4.75 12.69
N ASP A 235 2.32 3.84 11.76
CA ASP A 235 1.32 3.27 10.85
C ASP A 235 0.75 1.92 11.31
N ILE A 236 1.15 1.42 12.48
CA ILE A 236 0.61 0.17 12.99
C ILE A 236 -0.82 0.33 13.49
N ASN A 237 -1.61 -0.73 13.34
CA ASN A 237 -2.94 -0.87 13.94
C ASN A 237 -2.88 -1.67 15.26
N TRP A 238 -4.03 -1.83 15.91
CA TRP A 238 -4.11 -2.53 17.19
C TRP A 238 -3.64 -3.99 17.13
N ILE A 239 -3.94 -4.73 16.05
CA ILE A 239 -3.53 -6.13 15.90
C ILE A 239 -2.00 -6.24 15.85
N GLN A 240 -1.38 -5.36 15.06
CA GLN A 240 0.08 -5.30 14.94
C GLN A 240 0.73 -4.89 16.26
N TYR A 241 0.11 -3.99 17.01
CA TYR A 241 0.55 -3.62 18.35
C TYR A 241 0.48 -4.83 19.28
N GLU A 242 -0.65 -5.56 19.36
CA GLU A 242 -0.80 -6.75 20.22
C GLU A 242 0.18 -7.87 19.81
N ILE A 243 0.42 -8.08 18.51
CA ILE A 243 1.44 -9.02 18.03
C ILE A 243 2.83 -8.62 18.59
N LEU A 244 3.19 -7.35 18.54
CA LEU A 244 4.47 -6.88 19.09
C LEU A 244 4.56 -7.05 20.59
N GLU A 245 3.50 -6.77 21.34
CA GLU A 245 3.43 -6.99 22.79
C GLU A 245 3.68 -8.46 23.15
N LEU A 246 3.02 -9.39 22.45
CA LEU A 246 3.23 -10.82 22.68
C LEU A 246 4.64 -11.30 22.26
N LEU A 247 5.26 -10.64 21.28
CA LEU A 247 6.63 -10.93 20.88
C LEU A 247 7.69 -10.30 21.80
N ASN A 248 7.32 -9.32 22.63
CA ASN A 248 8.24 -8.54 23.47
C ASN A 248 8.69 -9.28 24.75
N GLN A 249 9.01 -10.56 24.67
CA GLN A 249 9.41 -11.40 25.82
C GLN A 249 10.83 -11.08 26.33
N HIS A 250 11.70 -10.53 25.47
CA HIS A 250 13.10 -10.24 25.78
C HIS A 250 13.39 -8.74 25.96
N ASN A 251 12.37 -7.89 25.92
CA ASN A 251 12.47 -6.43 26.03
C ASN A 251 13.53 -5.81 25.08
N CYS A 252 13.57 -6.29 23.84
CA CYS A 252 14.52 -5.83 22.83
C CYS A 252 13.81 -5.45 21.52
N ILE A 253 12.74 -4.64 21.62
CA ILE A 253 12.07 -4.04 20.46
C ILE A 253 12.64 -2.65 20.22
N PHE A 254 13.07 -2.41 19.00
CA PHE A 254 13.51 -1.10 18.49
C PHE A 254 12.46 -0.58 17.51
N VAL A 255 11.74 0.46 17.89
CA VAL A 255 10.74 1.11 17.05
C VAL A 255 11.22 2.47 16.57
N ILE A 256 10.92 2.80 15.31
CA ILE A 256 11.21 4.12 14.75
C ILE A 256 10.02 4.62 13.97
N GLY A 257 9.64 5.89 14.17
CA GLY A 257 8.47 6.45 13.51
C GLY A 257 8.40 7.97 13.58
N ASP A 258 7.47 8.52 12.81
CA ASP A 258 7.12 9.93 12.76
C ASP A 258 5.61 10.09 12.94
N PRO A 259 5.10 10.46 14.13
CA PRO A 259 3.67 10.65 14.37
C PRO A 259 3.01 11.61 13.37
N CYS A 260 3.73 12.65 12.90
CA CYS A 260 3.24 13.59 11.91
C CYS A 260 3.05 12.97 10.50
N GLN A 261 3.57 11.76 10.27
CA GLN A 261 3.38 11.00 9.05
C GLN A 261 2.36 9.85 9.20
N CYS A 262 1.57 9.81 10.25
CA CYS A 262 0.45 8.88 10.41
C CYS A 262 -0.68 9.29 9.45
N ILE A 263 -0.83 8.59 8.33
CA ILE A 263 -1.80 8.90 7.26
C ILE A 263 -2.69 7.72 6.85
N TYR A 264 -2.64 6.61 7.61
CA TYR A 264 -3.41 5.39 7.32
C TYR A 264 -4.47 5.10 8.40
N GLN A 265 -4.99 6.14 9.08
CA GLN A 265 -6.01 6.00 10.12
C GLN A 265 -7.29 5.31 9.59
N PHE A 266 -7.62 5.50 8.32
CA PHE A 266 -8.72 4.78 7.67
C PHE A 266 -8.52 3.26 7.58
N ARG A 267 -7.29 2.78 7.88
CA ARG A 267 -6.93 1.36 8.03
C ARG A 267 -6.73 0.95 9.49
N GLY A 268 -7.18 1.77 10.43
CA GLY A 268 -7.02 1.52 11.87
C GLY A 268 -5.64 1.86 12.44
N SER A 269 -4.74 2.48 11.66
CA SER A 269 -3.48 3.00 12.21
C SER A 269 -3.76 4.13 13.21
N ASP A 270 -3.00 4.18 14.29
CA ASP A 270 -3.18 5.19 15.32
C ASP A 270 -1.82 5.54 15.91
N GLU A 271 -1.47 6.81 15.85
CA GLU A 271 -0.22 7.35 16.38
C GLU A 271 -0.08 7.16 17.91
N LYS A 272 -1.19 6.89 18.60
CA LYS A 272 -1.16 6.61 20.05
C LYS A 272 -0.24 5.44 20.39
N TYR A 273 -0.07 4.45 19.51
CA TYR A 273 0.73 3.26 19.83
C TYR A 273 2.21 3.57 20.06
N ILE A 274 2.77 4.60 19.40
CA ILE A 274 4.15 5.02 19.69
C ILE A 274 4.27 5.65 21.08
N LYS A 275 3.22 6.35 21.54
CA LYS A 275 3.15 6.92 22.88
C LYS A 275 2.92 5.84 23.92
N ILE A 276 1.96 4.94 23.68
CA ILE A 276 1.67 3.79 24.56
C ILE A 276 2.94 2.95 24.75
N PHE A 277 3.67 2.62 23.66
CA PHE A 277 4.92 1.87 23.75
C PHE A 277 5.93 2.51 24.70
N GLN A 278 6.03 3.84 24.70
CA GLN A 278 6.92 4.58 25.57
C GLN A 278 6.45 4.59 27.05
N GLU A 279 5.13 4.64 27.28
CA GLU A 279 4.54 4.76 28.60
C GLU A 279 4.35 3.42 29.33
N THR A 280 4.08 2.33 28.60
CA THR A 280 3.73 1.03 29.19
C THR A 280 4.93 0.14 29.49
N HIS A 281 6.07 0.37 28.81
CA HIS A 281 7.27 -0.42 29.04
C HIS A 281 8.22 0.26 30.03
N GLU A 282 8.71 -0.50 30.99
CA GLU A 282 9.74 -0.02 31.91
C GLU A 282 11.07 0.15 31.17
N ASN A 283 11.80 1.24 31.46
CA ASN A 283 13.15 1.51 30.95
C ASN A 283 13.27 1.60 29.42
N VAL A 284 12.30 2.19 28.74
CA VAL A 284 12.39 2.48 27.30
C VAL A 284 13.40 3.59 27.05
N ASN A 285 14.40 3.31 26.22
CA ASN A 285 15.30 4.36 25.76
C ASN A 285 14.60 5.19 24.67
N SER A 286 14.56 6.50 24.85
CA SER A 286 13.92 7.41 23.90
C SER A 286 14.94 8.31 23.23
N TYR A 287 14.91 8.35 21.89
CA TYR A 287 15.77 9.19 21.08
C TYR A 287 14.93 10.06 20.15
N LYS A 288 15.47 11.22 19.77
CA LYS A 288 14.85 12.11 18.79
C LYS A 288 15.84 12.36 17.66
N LEU A 289 15.36 12.33 16.42
CA LEU A 289 16.09 12.74 15.22
C LEU A 289 15.45 14.02 14.71
N THR A 290 16.11 15.16 14.95
CA THR A 290 15.56 16.50 14.73
C THR A 290 16.08 17.16 13.44
N TYR A 291 17.10 16.58 12.79
CA TYR A 291 17.68 17.11 11.59
C TYR A 291 17.14 16.45 10.32
N ASN A 292 16.58 17.26 9.42
CA ASN A 292 16.23 16.83 8.07
C ASN A 292 17.44 16.94 7.15
N TYR A 293 17.63 15.95 6.27
CA TYR A 293 18.72 15.90 5.27
C TYR A 293 18.19 15.92 3.85
N ARG A 294 16.89 16.09 3.67
CA ARG A 294 16.19 15.97 2.39
C ARG A 294 15.89 17.32 1.78
N SER A 295 15.13 18.14 2.47
CA SER A 295 14.44 19.30 1.92
C SER A 295 15.19 20.60 2.17
N ALA A 296 15.04 21.58 1.26
CA ALA A 296 15.47 22.94 1.44
C ALA A 296 14.83 23.58 2.70
N PRO A 297 15.50 24.56 3.35
CA PRO A 297 14.99 25.18 4.58
C PRO A 297 13.60 25.76 4.45
N GLU A 298 13.29 26.43 3.33
CA GLU A 298 12.00 27.12 3.11
C GLU A 298 10.86 26.12 2.97
N ILE A 299 11.11 24.96 2.31
CA ILE A 299 10.12 23.86 2.23
C ILE A 299 9.82 23.32 3.63
N LEU A 300 10.84 23.21 4.49
CA LEU A 300 10.64 22.75 5.85
C LEU A 300 9.91 23.75 6.73
N LEU A 301 10.14 25.05 6.56
CA LEU A 301 9.38 26.07 7.27
C LEU A 301 7.90 26.00 6.94
N LEU A 302 7.56 25.81 5.63
CA LEU A 302 6.19 25.61 5.20
C LEU A 302 5.57 24.33 5.79
N ALA A 303 6.34 23.24 5.83
CA ALA A 303 5.90 21.97 6.43
C ALA A 303 5.69 22.11 7.94
N GLN A 304 6.55 22.83 8.63
CA GLN A 304 6.44 23.08 10.07
C GLN A 304 5.22 23.96 10.40
N ASP A 305 4.99 25.02 9.63
CA ASP A 305 3.82 25.87 9.78
C ASP A 305 2.52 25.06 9.62
N THR A 306 2.48 24.16 8.64
CA THR A 306 1.36 23.24 8.44
C THR A 306 1.13 22.35 9.66
N ILE A 307 2.15 21.66 10.15
CA ILE A 307 1.96 20.61 11.17
C ILE A 307 1.78 21.17 12.59
N ASN A 308 2.31 22.35 12.89
CA ASN A 308 2.16 22.98 14.21
C ASN A 308 0.73 23.38 14.56
N ARG A 309 -0.19 23.32 13.59
CA ARG A 309 -1.64 23.54 13.80
C ARG A 309 -2.37 22.29 14.28
N ASN A 310 -1.72 21.14 14.25
CA ASN A 310 -2.24 19.91 14.85
C ASN A 310 -1.95 19.86 16.36
N GLU A 311 -2.76 19.11 17.08
CA GLU A 311 -2.51 18.77 18.49
C GLU A 311 -1.44 17.68 18.53
N LEU A 312 -0.19 18.09 18.68
CA LEU A 312 0.94 17.19 18.66
C LEU A 312 1.31 16.75 20.08
N PRO A 313 1.73 15.50 20.28
CA PRO A 313 2.16 15.00 21.59
C PRO A 313 3.48 15.63 22.07
N TYR A 314 4.20 16.33 21.20
CA TYR A 314 5.46 17.03 21.47
C TYR A 314 5.67 18.18 20.47
N GLU A 315 6.47 19.15 20.87
CA GLU A 315 6.85 20.24 19.97
C GLU A 315 7.73 19.69 18.82
N VAL A 316 7.31 19.93 17.58
CA VAL A 316 8.05 19.56 16.38
C VAL A 316 8.85 20.76 15.92
N MET A 317 10.17 20.66 16.02
CA MET A 317 11.12 21.62 15.43
C MET A 317 11.82 20.94 14.27
N LEU A 318 11.68 21.50 13.07
CA LEU A 318 12.32 21.00 11.88
C LEU A 318 13.60 21.78 11.60
N HIS A 319 14.75 21.13 11.75
CA HIS A 319 16.03 21.69 11.36
C HIS A 319 16.55 21.00 10.10
N THR A 320 17.20 21.74 9.23
CA THR A 320 17.84 21.14 8.06
C THR A 320 19.34 21.36 8.05
N LYS A 321 20.04 20.39 7.47
CA LYS A 321 21.46 20.52 7.09
C LYS A 321 21.63 20.66 5.57
N ASN A 322 20.54 20.73 4.82
CA ASN A 322 20.59 21.03 3.39
C ASN A 322 20.90 22.52 3.22
N PRO A 323 22.00 22.90 2.54
CA PRO A 323 22.37 24.29 2.33
C PRO A 323 21.65 24.95 1.14
N GLU A 324 20.85 24.20 0.38
CA GLU A 324 20.14 24.72 -0.80
C GLU A 324 19.01 25.65 -0.35
N TYR A 325 18.99 26.88 -0.92
CA TYR A 325 17.91 27.83 -0.73
C TYR A 325 16.89 27.67 -1.87
N SER A 326 15.62 27.53 -1.52
CA SER A 326 14.59 27.39 -2.55
C SER A 326 13.20 27.73 -2.01
N ILE A 327 12.69 28.89 -2.39
CA ILE A 327 11.37 29.36 -1.99
C ILE A 327 10.28 28.51 -2.69
N PRO A 328 9.30 27.97 -1.95
CA PRO A 328 8.12 27.37 -2.54
C PRO A 328 7.29 28.38 -3.34
N TYR A 329 6.61 27.91 -4.40
CA TYR A 329 5.71 28.72 -5.20
C TYR A 329 4.24 28.30 -4.98
N ILE A 330 3.36 29.30 -4.79
CA ILE A 330 1.92 29.08 -4.82
C ILE A 330 1.33 29.91 -5.97
N TYR A 331 0.62 29.26 -6.89
CA TYR A 331 0.00 29.96 -7.99
C TYR A 331 -1.49 29.62 -8.11
N GLY A 332 -2.31 30.66 -8.41
CA GLY A 332 -3.74 30.55 -8.68
C GLY A 332 -4.00 30.61 -10.19
N THR A 333 -5.07 29.93 -10.62
CA THR A 333 -5.55 29.91 -12.00
C THR A 333 -7.08 30.05 -12.04
N ASN A 334 -7.65 30.31 -13.23
CA ASN A 334 -9.10 30.45 -13.35
C ASN A 334 -9.84 29.10 -13.24
N ASP A 335 -9.25 28.04 -13.82
CA ASP A 335 -9.81 26.69 -13.80
C ASP A 335 -8.72 25.61 -13.68
N GLU A 336 -9.17 24.38 -13.46
CA GLU A 336 -8.32 23.23 -13.26
C GLU A 336 -7.58 22.76 -14.53
N ILE A 337 -8.06 23.14 -15.73
CA ILE A 337 -7.38 22.82 -17.00
C ILE A 337 -6.19 23.77 -17.18
N GLU A 338 -6.43 25.07 -16.94
CA GLU A 338 -5.37 26.08 -16.94
C GLU A 338 -4.29 25.74 -15.90
N GLU A 339 -4.67 25.27 -14.73
CA GLU A 339 -3.77 24.87 -13.66
C GLU A 339 -2.76 23.80 -14.14
N ILE A 340 -3.25 22.71 -14.71
CA ILE A 340 -2.36 21.63 -15.21
C ILE A 340 -1.60 22.05 -16.47
N THR A 341 -2.18 22.93 -17.29
CA THR A 341 -1.52 23.50 -18.46
C THR A 341 -0.29 24.32 -18.06
N LYS A 342 -0.42 25.18 -17.04
CA LYS A 342 0.70 25.97 -16.48
C LYS A 342 1.77 25.07 -15.87
N LEU A 343 1.35 24.04 -15.12
CA LEU A 343 2.26 23.04 -14.57
C LEU A 343 3.06 22.35 -15.70
N ALA A 344 2.40 21.92 -16.78
CA ALA A 344 3.05 21.33 -17.94
C ALA A 344 4.07 22.28 -18.60
N ALA A 345 3.72 23.57 -18.72
CA ALA A 345 4.61 24.58 -19.26
C ALA A 345 5.85 24.76 -18.36
N ILE A 346 5.70 24.83 -17.04
CA ILE A 346 6.81 24.93 -16.09
C ILE A 346 7.75 23.71 -16.23
N ILE A 347 7.19 22.51 -16.36
CA ILE A 347 7.97 21.28 -16.54
C ILE A 347 8.77 21.34 -17.85
N ASN A 348 8.12 21.70 -18.97
CA ASN A 348 8.80 21.78 -20.27
C ASN A 348 9.87 22.84 -20.33
N MET A 349 9.68 23.96 -19.67
CA MET A 349 10.67 25.04 -19.67
C MET A 349 11.90 24.70 -18.83
N ASN A 350 11.74 24.01 -17.69
CA ASN A 350 12.77 23.93 -16.67
C ASN A 350 13.30 22.52 -16.42
N TYR A 351 12.53 21.45 -16.71
CA TYR A 351 12.82 20.11 -16.19
C TYR A 351 12.77 18.99 -17.23
N VAL A 352 12.60 19.30 -18.52
CA VAL A 352 12.42 18.30 -19.61
C VAL A 352 13.55 17.26 -19.67
N ASP A 353 14.77 17.64 -19.31
CA ASP A 353 15.93 16.73 -19.35
C ASP A 353 15.98 15.77 -18.15
N ASN A 354 15.24 16.06 -17.07
CA ASN A 354 15.29 15.33 -15.79
C ASN A 354 13.90 15.01 -15.25
N LEU A 355 12.99 14.53 -16.08
CA LEU A 355 11.60 14.23 -15.69
C LEU A 355 11.49 13.21 -14.56
N ASN A 356 12.45 12.29 -14.43
CA ASN A 356 12.47 11.31 -13.33
C ASN A 356 12.59 11.93 -11.93
N ASN A 357 13.07 13.16 -11.86
CA ASN A 357 13.21 13.91 -10.61
C ASN A 357 11.98 14.78 -10.30
N VAL A 358 10.95 14.71 -11.14
CA VAL A 358 9.71 15.47 -11.02
C VAL A 358 8.56 14.56 -10.61
N ALA A 359 7.79 15.00 -9.62
CA ALA A 359 6.54 14.33 -9.24
C ALA A 359 5.38 15.30 -9.17
N ILE A 360 4.19 14.80 -9.54
CA ILE A 360 2.91 15.47 -9.37
C ILE A 360 2.09 14.62 -8.41
N LEU A 361 1.75 15.19 -7.26
CA LEU A 361 1.06 14.49 -6.19
C LEU A 361 -0.35 15.05 -6.05
N VAL A 362 -1.34 14.21 -6.32
CA VAL A 362 -2.77 14.59 -6.26
C VAL A 362 -3.47 13.95 -5.07
N ARG A 363 -4.60 14.53 -4.65
CA ARG A 363 -5.37 13.99 -3.51
C ARG A 363 -6.17 12.75 -3.89
N ARG A 364 -6.71 12.68 -5.11
CA ARG A 364 -7.60 11.60 -5.58
C ARG A 364 -7.02 10.84 -6.77
N GLY A 365 -7.25 9.53 -6.81
CA GLY A 365 -6.86 8.70 -7.95
C GLY A 365 -7.48 9.14 -9.28
N THR A 366 -8.72 9.66 -9.26
CA THR A 366 -9.41 10.19 -10.45
C THR A 366 -8.70 11.40 -11.09
N GLN A 367 -7.97 12.18 -10.30
CA GLN A 367 -7.20 13.33 -10.78
C GLN A 367 -5.95 12.90 -11.58
N ILE A 368 -5.42 11.69 -11.35
CA ILE A 368 -4.25 11.17 -12.05
C ILE A 368 -4.48 11.13 -13.56
N ASN A 369 -5.62 10.58 -13.99
CA ASN A 369 -5.92 10.44 -15.42
C ASN A 369 -6.07 11.81 -16.09
N ARG A 370 -6.63 12.79 -15.38
CA ARG A 370 -6.78 14.17 -15.88
C ARG A 370 -5.42 14.84 -16.09
N VAL A 371 -4.53 14.74 -15.09
CA VAL A 371 -3.15 15.23 -15.20
C VAL A 371 -2.43 14.56 -16.37
N GLN A 372 -2.53 13.23 -16.48
CA GLN A 372 -1.90 12.48 -17.58
C GLN A 372 -2.32 13.00 -18.94
N GLN A 373 -3.64 13.11 -19.19
CA GLN A 373 -4.17 13.55 -20.50
C GLN A 373 -3.60 14.90 -20.92
N ILE A 374 -3.53 15.86 -19.98
CA ILE A 374 -3.00 17.19 -20.29
C ILE A 374 -1.47 17.12 -20.55
N LEU A 375 -0.71 16.42 -19.70
CA LEU A 375 0.74 16.28 -19.87
C LEU A 375 1.10 15.61 -21.20
N GLU A 376 0.33 14.60 -21.63
CA GLU A 376 0.52 13.92 -22.92
C GLU A 376 0.33 14.89 -24.11
N THR A 377 -0.61 15.86 -24.03
CA THR A 377 -0.79 16.87 -25.09
C THR A 377 0.42 17.79 -25.21
N TYR A 378 1.19 17.95 -24.13
CA TYR A 378 2.44 18.70 -24.09
C TYR A 378 3.70 17.86 -24.36
N GLY A 379 3.52 16.58 -24.73
CA GLY A 379 4.61 15.65 -25.03
C GLY A 379 5.40 15.18 -23.81
N ILE A 380 4.87 15.35 -22.61
CA ILE A 380 5.51 14.96 -21.35
C ILE A 380 5.14 13.53 -21.01
N SER A 381 6.14 12.65 -20.98
CA SER A 381 5.94 11.24 -20.59
C SER A 381 5.65 11.10 -19.10
N CYS A 382 4.63 10.30 -18.75
CA CYS A 382 4.21 10.07 -17.38
C CYS A 382 4.45 8.61 -16.95
N ASN A 383 4.91 8.46 -15.71
CA ASN A 383 4.89 7.20 -14.98
C ASN A 383 3.78 7.28 -13.92
N LEU A 384 2.67 6.59 -14.18
CA LEU A 384 1.53 6.60 -13.28
C LEU A 384 1.75 5.59 -12.15
N MET A 385 1.91 6.09 -10.94
CA MET A 385 1.81 5.25 -9.74
C MET A 385 0.35 5.28 -9.25
N GLY A 386 -0.52 4.68 -10.06
CA GLY A 386 -1.97 4.71 -9.86
C GLY A 386 -2.47 3.67 -8.85
N ASP A 387 -3.81 3.63 -8.67
CA ASP A 387 -4.48 2.77 -7.72
C ASP A 387 -4.53 1.30 -8.14
N LYS A 388 -4.10 0.97 -9.33
CA LYS A 388 -4.06 -0.41 -9.80
C LYS A 388 -2.63 -0.80 -10.12
N SER A 389 -2.07 -1.68 -9.32
CA SER A 389 -0.93 -2.49 -9.71
C SER A 389 -1.26 -3.20 -11.04
N LEU A 390 -0.25 -3.48 -11.87
CA LEU A 390 -0.42 -4.35 -13.04
C LEU A 390 -1.26 -5.59 -12.70
N TYR A 391 -1.04 -6.14 -11.51
CA TYR A 391 -1.71 -7.34 -11.00
C TYR A 391 -3.14 -7.12 -10.53
N GLU A 392 -3.62 -5.89 -10.37
CA GLU A 392 -5.02 -5.56 -10.04
C GLU A 392 -5.90 -5.44 -11.28
N ASN A 393 -5.30 -5.38 -12.46
CA ASN A 393 -6.03 -5.41 -13.71
C ASN A 393 -6.72 -6.77 -13.88
N TYR A 394 -8.04 -6.77 -13.98
CA TYR A 394 -8.85 -7.99 -14.03
C TYR A 394 -8.45 -8.96 -15.16
N TYR A 395 -7.90 -8.47 -16.27
CA TYR A 395 -7.35 -9.33 -17.32
C TYR A 395 -6.02 -9.99 -16.89
N ILE A 396 -5.20 -9.33 -16.07
CA ILE A 396 -4.01 -9.96 -15.46
C ILE A 396 -4.44 -10.95 -14.37
N GLN A 397 -5.43 -10.61 -13.57
CA GLN A 397 -5.96 -11.52 -12.53
C GLN A 397 -6.58 -12.79 -13.13
N ASN A 398 -7.27 -12.69 -14.27
CA ASN A 398 -7.75 -13.87 -14.99
C ASN A 398 -6.59 -14.78 -15.43
N LEU A 399 -5.50 -14.20 -15.94
CA LEU A 399 -4.31 -14.95 -16.29
C LEU A 399 -3.66 -15.62 -15.07
N ILE A 400 -3.55 -14.89 -13.97
CA ILE A 400 -3.05 -15.41 -12.69
C ILE A 400 -3.94 -16.53 -12.18
N SER A 401 -5.27 -16.43 -12.31
CA SER A 401 -6.20 -17.50 -11.93
C SER A 401 -5.98 -18.79 -12.73
N LEU A 402 -5.66 -18.67 -14.03
CA LEU A 402 -5.27 -19.81 -14.87
C LEU A 402 -3.94 -20.45 -14.41
N MET A 403 -3.00 -19.65 -13.94
CA MET A 403 -1.75 -20.14 -13.36
C MET A 403 -1.96 -20.77 -11.97
N GLN A 404 -2.80 -20.18 -11.11
CA GLN A 404 -3.20 -20.76 -9.80
C GLN A 404 -3.89 -22.11 -10.00
N PHE A 405 -4.70 -22.23 -11.05
CA PHE A 405 -5.37 -23.48 -11.39
C PHE A 405 -4.36 -24.61 -11.67
N LYS A 406 -3.26 -24.34 -12.33
CA LYS A 406 -2.22 -25.34 -12.57
C LYS A 406 -1.71 -25.98 -11.28
N ILE A 407 -1.59 -25.19 -10.21
CA ILE A 407 -1.05 -25.66 -8.91
C ILE A 407 -2.17 -26.29 -8.07
N ASN A 408 -3.34 -25.63 -8.03
CA ASN A 408 -4.43 -25.97 -7.08
C ASN A 408 -5.73 -26.36 -7.79
N TYR A 409 -5.66 -27.13 -8.90
CA TYR A 409 -6.83 -27.47 -9.74
C TYR A 409 -7.93 -28.27 -9.02
N LYS A 410 -7.63 -28.89 -7.86
CA LYS A 410 -8.61 -29.60 -7.01
C LYS A 410 -9.38 -28.67 -6.09
N ASN A 411 -8.86 -27.46 -5.83
CA ASN A 411 -9.53 -26.50 -4.97
C ASN A 411 -10.78 -25.95 -5.68
N LYS A 412 -11.94 -26.07 -5.01
CA LYS A 412 -13.24 -25.68 -5.57
C LYS A 412 -13.28 -24.21 -5.98
N ILE A 413 -12.78 -23.30 -5.14
CA ILE A 413 -12.82 -21.86 -5.43
C ILE A 413 -11.93 -21.52 -6.60
N VAL A 414 -10.72 -22.05 -6.64
CA VAL A 414 -9.80 -21.86 -7.77
C VAL A 414 -10.42 -22.39 -9.07
N PHE A 415 -11.03 -23.58 -9.02
CA PHE A 415 -11.73 -24.16 -10.16
C PHE A 415 -12.89 -23.28 -10.65
N LEU A 416 -13.77 -22.82 -9.74
CA LEU A 416 -14.91 -22.00 -10.08
C LEU A 416 -14.50 -20.65 -10.67
N ASN A 417 -13.53 -19.98 -10.08
CA ASN A 417 -13.03 -18.69 -10.58
C ASN A 417 -12.40 -18.84 -11.97
N THR A 418 -11.61 -19.89 -12.17
CA THR A 418 -10.96 -20.15 -13.45
C THR A 418 -11.95 -20.57 -14.55
N SER A 419 -12.93 -21.41 -14.21
CA SER A 419 -13.95 -21.86 -15.16
C SER A 419 -14.80 -20.72 -15.72
N ARG A 420 -15.04 -19.67 -14.95
CA ARG A 420 -15.81 -18.48 -15.37
C ARG A 420 -15.09 -17.60 -16.39
N ILE A 421 -13.78 -17.78 -16.60
CA ILE A 421 -13.04 -17.08 -17.65
C ILE A 421 -13.50 -17.56 -19.03
N PHE A 422 -14.03 -18.79 -19.13
CA PHE A 422 -14.53 -19.33 -20.38
C PHE A 422 -15.91 -18.78 -20.73
N GLY A 423 -16.07 -18.25 -21.94
CA GLY A 423 -17.28 -17.61 -22.42
C GLY A 423 -18.52 -18.51 -22.31
N GLY A 424 -19.56 -18.04 -21.62
CA GLY A 424 -20.84 -18.75 -21.45
C GLY A 424 -20.82 -19.79 -20.34
N ILE A 425 -19.81 -19.80 -19.44
CA ILE A 425 -19.78 -20.58 -18.21
C ILE A 425 -20.08 -19.65 -17.05
N GLY A 426 -21.34 -19.67 -16.60
CA GLY A 426 -21.77 -18.97 -15.40
C GLY A 426 -21.60 -19.84 -14.15
N GLU A 427 -22.00 -19.32 -12.99
CA GLU A 427 -21.80 -19.96 -11.69
C GLU A 427 -22.43 -21.36 -11.59
N VAL A 428 -23.68 -21.50 -12.04
CA VAL A 428 -24.38 -22.79 -12.00
C VAL A 428 -23.61 -23.84 -12.81
N LEU A 429 -23.18 -23.48 -14.01
CA LEU A 429 -22.49 -24.41 -14.90
C LEU A 429 -21.07 -24.72 -14.38
N ALA A 430 -20.36 -23.73 -13.81
CA ALA A 430 -19.07 -23.94 -13.19
C ALA A 430 -19.15 -24.89 -11.97
N ASN A 431 -20.21 -24.78 -11.14
CA ASN A 431 -20.45 -25.72 -10.04
C ASN A 431 -20.72 -27.13 -10.56
N GLN A 432 -21.55 -27.29 -11.58
CA GLN A 432 -21.79 -28.60 -12.22
C GLN A 432 -20.50 -29.21 -12.79
N MET A 433 -19.67 -28.41 -13.42
CA MET A 433 -18.36 -28.85 -13.90
C MET A 433 -17.46 -29.34 -12.75
N TYR A 434 -17.46 -28.61 -11.63
CA TYR A 434 -16.66 -29.03 -10.49
C TYR A 434 -17.14 -30.35 -9.90
N GLU A 435 -18.45 -30.53 -9.73
CA GLU A 435 -19.04 -31.78 -9.21
C GLU A 435 -18.66 -32.96 -10.11
N VAL A 436 -18.86 -32.81 -11.42
CA VAL A 436 -18.46 -33.85 -12.40
C VAL A 436 -16.97 -34.16 -12.35
N PHE A 437 -16.14 -33.15 -12.14
CA PHE A 437 -14.69 -33.31 -12.02
C PHE A 437 -14.28 -33.98 -10.71
N ALA A 438 -14.92 -33.62 -9.61
CA ALA A 438 -14.68 -34.23 -8.30
C ALA A 438 -15.15 -35.70 -8.26
N ASP A 439 -16.32 -36.00 -8.82
CA ASP A 439 -16.85 -37.37 -8.94
C ASP A 439 -15.94 -38.27 -9.79
N ASN A 440 -15.21 -37.67 -10.76
CA ASN A 440 -14.20 -38.37 -11.55
C ASN A 440 -12.80 -38.37 -10.90
N ASN A 441 -12.73 -38.21 -9.57
CA ASN A 441 -11.47 -38.18 -8.79
C ASN A 441 -10.46 -37.13 -9.29
N TYR A 442 -10.92 -36.00 -9.81
CA TYR A 442 -10.10 -34.93 -10.37
C TYR A 442 -9.22 -35.35 -11.55
N VAL A 443 -9.70 -36.33 -12.32
CA VAL A 443 -9.03 -36.81 -13.54
C VAL A 443 -9.73 -36.21 -14.76
N PHE A 444 -8.99 -35.58 -15.65
CA PHE A 444 -9.54 -34.93 -16.85
C PHE A 444 -9.98 -35.89 -17.94
N TYR A 445 -9.49 -37.12 -17.92
CA TYR A 445 -9.84 -38.14 -18.91
C TYR A 445 -11.14 -38.87 -18.50
N GLY A 446 -12.00 -39.10 -19.46
CA GLY A 446 -13.26 -39.82 -19.22
C GLY A 446 -14.36 -38.98 -18.61
N LEU A 447 -14.19 -37.66 -18.52
CA LEU A 447 -15.24 -36.76 -18.00
C LEU A 447 -16.49 -36.80 -18.88
N PRO A 448 -17.70 -36.94 -18.31
CA PRO A 448 -18.94 -36.83 -19.05
C PRO A 448 -19.09 -35.41 -19.62
N SER A 449 -19.58 -35.33 -20.87
CA SER A 449 -19.85 -34.03 -21.49
C SER A 449 -21.15 -33.46 -20.94
N ILE A 450 -21.08 -32.25 -20.35
CA ILE A 450 -22.28 -31.49 -19.96
C ILE A 450 -22.81 -30.74 -21.19
N ASN A 451 -21.92 -30.07 -21.93
CA ASN A 451 -22.16 -29.43 -23.23
C ASN A 451 -20.83 -29.12 -23.92
N ASN A 452 -20.89 -28.63 -25.16
CA ASN A 452 -19.69 -28.34 -25.97
C ASN A 452 -18.76 -27.27 -25.30
N LYS A 453 -19.32 -26.28 -24.60
CA LYS A 453 -18.53 -25.22 -23.94
C LYS A 453 -17.73 -25.77 -22.75
N THR A 454 -18.36 -26.64 -21.96
CA THR A 454 -17.69 -27.25 -20.81
C THR A 454 -16.63 -28.25 -21.24
N SER A 455 -16.89 -29.02 -22.31
CA SER A 455 -15.89 -29.94 -22.88
C SER A 455 -14.67 -29.18 -23.39
N TYR A 456 -14.86 -28.04 -24.05
CA TYR A 456 -13.78 -27.16 -24.49
C TYR A 456 -13.00 -26.59 -23.31
N ALA A 457 -13.70 -26.09 -22.28
CA ALA A 457 -13.04 -25.57 -21.09
C ALA A 457 -12.21 -26.65 -20.39
N PHE A 458 -12.73 -27.85 -20.20
CA PHE A 458 -11.99 -28.98 -19.62
C PHE A 458 -10.74 -29.33 -20.43
N GLU A 459 -10.83 -29.29 -21.76
CA GLU A 459 -9.67 -29.54 -22.64
C GLU A 459 -8.56 -28.51 -22.41
N ILE A 460 -8.89 -27.22 -22.35
CA ILE A 460 -7.90 -26.15 -22.10
C ILE A 460 -7.33 -26.27 -20.70
N LEU A 461 -8.19 -26.46 -19.68
CA LEU A 461 -7.76 -26.62 -18.29
C LEU A 461 -6.81 -27.82 -18.11
N ARG A 462 -7.12 -28.95 -18.76
CA ARG A 462 -6.23 -30.11 -18.80
C ARG A 462 -4.87 -29.76 -19.40
N LYS A 463 -4.84 -29.09 -20.56
CA LYS A 463 -3.61 -28.67 -21.23
C LYS A 463 -2.74 -27.79 -20.33
N ILE A 464 -3.34 -26.89 -19.56
CA ILE A 464 -2.63 -26.03 -18.59
C ILE A 464 -2.00 -26.87 -17.48
N VAL A 465 -2.75 -27.81 -16.90
CA VAL A 465 -2.26 -28.65 -15.80
C VAL A 465 -1.12 -29.58 -16.26
N GLU A 466 -1.26 -30.17 -17.44
CA GLU A 466 -0.30 -31.14 -18.00
C GLU A 466 0.97 -30.49 -18.61
N TYR A 467 0.92 -29.16 -18.88
CA TYR A 467 2.04 -28.47 -19.50
C TYR A 467 3.30 -28.49 -18.60
N GLN A 468 4.44 -28.84 -19.16
CA GLN A 468 5.74 -28.82 -18.47
C GLN A 468 6.48 -27.54 -18.87
N GLN A 469 6.41 -26.52 -18.03
CA GLN A 469 7.06 -25.23 -18.27
C GLN A 469 8.54 -25.25 -17.91
N GLN A 470 9.34 -24.44 -18.61
CA GLN A 470 10.74 -24.18 -18.30
C GLN A 470 10.89 -23.10 -17.23
N ASP A 471 10.08 -22.05 -17.33
CA ASP A 471 9.95 -20.95 -16.38
C ASP A 471 8.53 -20.37 -16.40
N ILE A 472 8.29 -19.31 -15.63
CA ILE A 472 6.97 -18.68 -15.53
C ILE A 472 6.59 -17.99 -16.84
N SER A 473 7.54 -17.36 -17.53
CA SER A 473 7.29 -16.67 -18.80
C SER A 473 6.83 -17.64 -19.89
N ASP A 474 7.38 -18.85 -19.90
CA ASP A 474 7.00 -19.93 -20.78
C ASP A 474 5.56 -20.42 -20.52
N LEU A 475 5.19 -20.58 -19.25
CA LEU A 475 3.81 -20.91 -18.86
C LEU A 475 2.81 -19.83 -19.30
N ILE A 476 3.12 -18.56 -19.06
CA ILE A 476 2.25 -17.44 -19.46
C ILE A 476 2.07 -17.44 -20.97
N SER A 477 3.17 -17.55 -21.72
CA SER A 477 3.17 -17.61 -23.17
C SER A 477 2.34 -18.79 -23.70
N TYR A 478 2.46 -19.95 -23.08
CA TYR A 478 1.67 -21.14 -23.42
C TYR A 478 0.17 -20.91 -23.20
N ILE A 479 -0.23 -20.41 -22.04
CA ILE A 479 -1.65 -20.09 -21.71
C ILE A 479 -2.22 -19.07 -22.71
N CYS A 480 -1.45 -18.04 -23.04
CA CYS A 480 -1.86 -17.06 -24.05
C CYS A 480 -2.08 -17.70 -25.41
N ASN A 481 -1.17 -18.54 -25.87
CA ASN A 481 -1.23 -19.16 -27.20
C ASN A 481 -2.40 -20.16 -27.36
N ILE A 482 -2.70 -20.93 -26.31
CA ILE A 482 -3.77 -21.95 -26.41
C ILE A 482 -5.16 -21.37 -26.19
N TYR A 483 -5.30 -20.22 -25.51
CA TYR A 483 -6.61 -19.68 -25.16
C TYR A 483 -6.64 -18.17 -24.93
N TYR A 484 -5.77 -17.63 -24.06
CA TYR A 484 -6.02 -16.35 -23.40
C TYR A 484 -5.90 -15.14 -24.32
N LYS A 485 -4.98 -15.17 -25.30
CA LYS A 485 -4.83 -14.10 -26.30
C LYS A 485 -6.10 -13.92 -27.14
N ASN A 486 -6.68 -15.03 -27.62
CA ASN A 486 -7.92 -14.99 -28.41
C ASN A 486 -9.13 -14.57 -27.56
N TYR A 487 -9.19 -14.98 -26.30
CA TYR A 487 -10.21 -14.53 -25.36
C TYR A 487 -10.14 -13.02 -25.18
N MET A 488 -8.96 -12.45 -24.95
CA MET A 488 -8.78 -11.01 -24.79
C MET A 488 -9.15 -10.23 -26.04
N TYR A 489 -8.73 -10.70 -27.21
CA TYR A 489 -9.05 -10.08 -28.50
C TYR A 489 -10.56 -9.95 -28.72
N ASN A 490 -11.32 -10.98 -28.35
CA ASN A 490 -12.79 -10.98 -28.52
C ASN A 490 -13.54 -10.21 -27.42
N LYS A 491 -12.91 -9.93 -26.30
CA LYS A 491 -13.58 -9.36 -25.13
C LYS A 491 -13.33 -7.87 -24.93
N TYR A 492 -12.18 -7.36 -25.37
CA TYR A 492 -11.74 -6.00 -25.04
C TYR A 492 -11.51 -5.14 -26.28
N GLU A 493 -12.15 -3.96 -26.30
CA GLU A 493 -11.98 -2.98 -27.40
C GLU A 493 -10.52 -2.50 -27.51
N ASN A 494 -9.79 -2.33 -26.39
CA ASN A 494 -8.39 -1.89 -26.35
C ASN A 494 -7.45 -3.10 -26.16
N PHE A 495 -7.56 -4.10 -27.04
CA PHE A 495 -6.80 -5.34 -26.91
C PHE A 495 -5.28 -5.10 -26.92
N GLU A 496 -4.75 -4.31 -27.85
CA GLU A 496 -3.31 -4.09 -28.01
C GLU A 496 -2.67 -3.49 -26.75
N GLU A 497 -3.32 -2.48 -26.17
CA GLU A 497 -2.86 -1.84 -24.93
C GLU A 497 -2.81 -2.83 -23.75
N LYS A 498 -3.90 -3.59 -23.56
CA LYS A 498 -3.99 -4.58 -22.47
C LYS A 498 -3.08 -5.79 -22.70
N TYR A 499 -2.83 -6.17 -23.95
CA TYR A 499 -1.93 -7.28 -24.26
C TYR A 499 -0.47 -6.90 -24.07
N ALA A 500 -0.10 -5.62 -24.26
CA ALA A 500 1.22 -5.10 -23.92
C ALA A 500 1.60 -5.30 -22.44
N ASP A 501 0.61 -5.21 -21.54
CA ASP A 501 0.81 -5.52 -20.10
C ASP A 501 1.18 -7.00 -19.87
N ILE A 502 0.58 -7.92 -20.65
CA ILE A 502 0.92 -9.34 -20.59
C ILE A 502 2.32 -9.60 -21.18
N GLU A 503 2.67 -8.94 -22.28
CA GLU A 503 4.03 -9.03 -22.84
C GLU A 503 5.08 -8.49 -21.87
N TYR A 504 4.74 -7.43 -21.13
CA TYR A 504 5.59 -6.95 -20.04
C TYR A 504 5.73 -8.01 -18.94
N LEU A 505 4.62 -8.65 -18.52
CA LEU A 505 4.64 -9.72 -17.52
C LEU A 505 5.53 -10.89 -17.95
N ILE A 506 5.44 -11.32 -19.21
CA ILE A 506 6.29 -12.36 -19.80
C ILE A 506 7.78 -11.96 -19.67
N ARG A 507 8.13 -10.69 -19.98
CA ARG A 507 9.52 -10.22 -19.89
C ARG A 507 10.09 -10.25 -18.48
N ILE A 508 9.31 -9.78 -17.48
CA ILE A 508 9.80 -9.70 -16.10
C ILE A 508 9.86 -11.04 -15.38
N THR A 509 9.11 -12.05 -15.86
CA THR A 509 9.09 -13.40 -15.26
C THR A 509 10.06 -14.36 -15.93
N LYS A 510 10.81 -13.92 -16.94
CA LYS A 510 11.77 -14.74 -17.69
C LYS A 510 12.89 -15.25 -16.75
N GLY A 511 13.11 -16.55 -16.79
CA GLY A 511 14.12 -17.24 -15.94
C GLY A 511 13.65 -17.54 -14.51
N SER A 512 12.47 -17.06 -14.08
CA SER A 512 11.89 -17.38 -12.78
C SER A 512 11.16 -18.73 -12.86
N LYS A 513 11.49 -19.69 -11.98
CA LYS A 513 10.97 -21.07 -12.03
C LYS A 513 9.95 -21.38 -10.94
N ASP A 514 9.97 -20.64 -9.85
CA ASP A 514 9.12 -20.88 -8.68
C ASP A 514 7.78 -20.17 -8.83
N ILE A 515 6.78 -20.90 -9.34
CA ILE A 515 5.43 -20.39 -9.59
C ILE A 515 4.71 -20.07 -8.29
N GLU A 516 4.86 -20.90 -7.24
CA GLU A 516 4.16 -20.70 -5.97
C GLU A 516 4.65 -19.42 -5.30
N ASN A 517 5.97 -19.22 -5.24
CA ASN A 517 6.54 -17.99 -4.69
C ASN A 517 6.19 -16.75 -5.55
N PHE A 518 6.07 -16.91 -6.86
CA PHE A 518 5.60 -15.84 -7.74
C PHE A 518 4.13 -15.49 -7.46
N LEU A 519 3.23 -16.47 -7.35
CA LEU A 519 1.81 -16.24 -7.08
C LEU A 519 1.58 -15.65 -5.68
N ASP A 520 2.31 -16.13 -4.68
CA ASP A 520 2.33 -15.53 -3.34
C ASP A 520 2.85 -14.08 -3.40
N ALA A 521 3.91 -13.84 -4.19
CA ALA A 521 4.48 -12.52 -4.38
C ALA A 521 3.51 -11.54 -5.05
N VAL A 522 2.79 -12.00 -6.08
CA VAL A 522 1.77 -11.22 -6.78
C VAL A 522 0.60 -10.90 -5.84
N THR A 523 0.13 -11.89 -5.08
CA THR A 523 -0.96 -11.70 -4.12
C THR A 523 -0.57 -10.76 -2.97
N LEU A 524 0.71 -10.73 -2.58
CA LEU A 524 1.25 -9.88 -1.51
C LEU A 524 1.91 -8.58 -2.02
N ASP A 525 1.70 -8.20 -3.29
CA ASP A 525 2.23 -6.97 -3.93
C ASP A 525 3.77 -6.87 -3.91
N LYS A 526 4.46 -7.99 -4.11
CA LYS A 526 5.93 -8.09 -4.01
C LYS A 526 6.68 -7.70 -5.27
N VAL A 527 6.00 -7.45 -6.39
CA VAL A 527 6.69 -7.19 -7.66
C VAL A 527 6.83 -5.68 -7.87
N SER A 528 8.05 -5.19 -7.76
CA SER A 528 8.40 -3.79 -8.05
C SER A 528 8.43 -3.53 -9.56
N GLN A 529 7.70 -2.52 -10.01
CA GLN A 529 7.86 -1.98 -11.37
C GLN A 529 9.23 -1.28 -11.49
N GLN A 530 10.06 -1.70 -12.44
CA GLN A 530 11.22 -0.91 -12.88
C GLN A 530 10.78 0.01 -14.03
N SER A 531 10.62 1.30 -13.77
CA SER A 531 10.46 2.31 -14.81
C SER A 531 11.84 2.66 -15.39
N SER A 532 12.04 2.50 -16.68
CA SER A 532 13.32 2.74 -17.38
C SER A 532 13.31 3.95 -18.31
N THR A 533 12.29 4.79 -18.28
CA THR A 533 12.17 5.95 -19.16
C THR A 533 12.18 7.27 -18.38
N ASN A 534 12.77 8.31 -18.96
CA ASN A 534 12.72 9.66 -18.40
C ASN A 534 11.25 10.15 -18.42
N SER A 535 10.58 10.13 -17.28
CA SER A 535 9.15 10.41 -17.17
C SER A 535 8.79 11.03 -15.80
N VAL A 536 7.79 11.92 -15.81
CA VAL A 536 7.24 12.52 -14.59
C VAL A 536 6.45 11.46 -13.81
N THR A 537 6.67 11.37 -12.50
CA THR A 537 5.84 10.51 -11.65
C THR A 537 4.54 11.21 -11.30
N VAL A 538 3.39 10.62 -11.65
CA VAL A 538 2.07 11.10 -11.23
C VAL A 538 1.46 10.08 -10.27
N THR A 539 1.17 10.51 -9.03
CA THR A 539 0.67 9.61 -7.99
C THR A 539 -0.21 10.34 -6.97
N THR A 540 -0.85 9.61 -6.07
CA THR A 540 -1.57 10.24 -4.96
C THR A 540 -0.62 10.61 -3.82
N MET A 541 -1.00 11.64 -3.03
CA MET A 541 -0.25 12.05 -1.83
C MET A 541 0.00 10.88 -0.88
N HIS A 542 -0.99 9.99 -0.67
CA HIS A 542 -0.83 8.80 0.17
C HIS A 542 0.24 7.84 -0.34
N LYS A 543 0.27 7.58 -1.65
CA LYS A 543 1.25 6.67 -2.25
C LYS A 543 2.65 7.26 -2.37
N SER A 544 2.79 8.57 -2.23
CA SER A 544 4.08 9.25 -2.20
C SER A 544 4.86 9.02 -0.90
N LYS A 545 4.22 8.49 0.14
CA LYS A 545 4.88 8.20 1.42
C LYS A 545 6.04 7.23 1.23
N GLY A 546 7.18 7.55 1.81
CA GLY A 546 8.43 6.80 1.63
C GLY A 546 9.23 7.17 0.37
N LEU A 547 8.65 7.93 -0.55
CA LEU A 547 9.33 8.42 -1.77
C LEU A 547 9.79 9.86 -1.61
N GLU A 548 10.60 10.35 -2.58
CA GLU A 548 11.12 11.71 -2.59
C GLU A 548 11.62 12.09 -3.97
N TRP A 549 11.44 13.35 -4.36
CA TRP A 549 11.84 13.91 -5.66
C TRP A 549 12.51 15.27 -5.48
N ASP A 550 13.30 15.68 -6.46
CA ASP A 550 13.91 17.01 -6.45
C ASP A 550 12.85 18.10 -6.59
N ILE A 551 11.85 17.86 -7.45
CA ILE A 551 10.77 18.80 -7.76
C ILE A 551 9.43 18.13 -7.50
N VAL A 552 8.55 18.77 -6.73
CA VAL A 552 7.22 18.29 -6.44
C VAL A 552 6.17 19.36 -6.78
N PHE A 553 5.13 18.95 -7.49
CA PHE A 553 3.93 19.73 -7.75
C PHE A 553 2.75 19.16 -6.96
N LEU A 554 2.02 20.04 -6.28
CA LEU A 554 0.78 19.73 -5.55
C LEU A 554 -0.38 20.54 -6.15
N PRO A 555 -1.00 20.07 -7.24
CA PRO A 555 -2.16 20.73 -7.82
C PRO A 555 -3.44 20.38 -7.08
N PHE A 556 -4.50 21.13 -7.40
CA PHE A 556 -5.86 20.95 -6.85
C PHE A 556 -5.93 21.15 -5.34
N ILE A 557 -5.13 22.09 -4.82
CA ILE A 557 -5.24 22.51 -3.41
C ILE A 557 -6.37 23.53 -3.27
N ASP A 558 -7.56 23.11 -3.69
CA ASP A 558 -8.76 23.92 -3.79
C ASP A 558 -9.66 23.73 -2.58
N LYS A 559 -10.42 24.78 -2.23
CA LYS A 559 -11.46 24.68 -1.21
C LYS A 559 -12.54 23.66 -1.62
N GLY A 560 -12.79 22.66 -0.79
CA GLY A 560 -13.72 21.57 -1.03
C GLY A 560 -13.10 20.33 -1.67
N GLU A 561 -11.96 20.44 -2.37
CA GLU A 561 -11.17 19.32 -2.83
C GLU A 561 -10.12 18.91 -1.82
N TYR A 562 -9.54 19.90 -1.13
CA TYR A 562 -8.54 19.70 -0.08
C TYR A 562 -8.62 20.78 1.01
N PRO A 563 -8.71 20.43 2.33
CA PRO A 563 -8.85 19.08 2.88
C PRO A 563 -10.26 18.50 2.58
N ARG A 564 -10.33 17.15 2.52
CA ARG A 564 -11.60 16.45 2.34
C ARG A 564 -12.32 16.25 3.68
N CYS A 565 -12.84 17.33 4.19
CA CYS A 565 -13.62 17.34 5.43
C CYS A 565 -14.81 18.31 5.30
N ARG A 566 -15.75 18.26 6.23
CA ARG A 566 -16.84 19.23 6.30
C ARG A 566 -16.31 20.54 6.86
N GLU A 567 -16.89 21.67 6.46
CA GLU A 567 -16.49 22.99 6.94
C GLU A 567 -16.47 23.09 8.47
N ARG A 568 -17.48 22.53 9.15
CA ARG A 568 -17.49 22.48 10.63
C ARG A 568 -16.33 21.67 11.21
N ASP A 569 -15.94 20.56 10.56
CA ASP A 569 -14.81 19.71 11.03
C ASP A 569 -13.50 20.48 10.95
N TYR A 570 -13.38 21.38 9.96
CA TYR A 570 -12.24 22.28 9.82
C TYR A 570 -12.21 23.34 10.95
N VAL A 571 -13.35 23.99 11.21
CA VAL A 571 -13.46 25.01 12.29
C VAL A 571 -13.15 24.41 13.66
N ASP A 572 -13.63 23.19 13.91
CA ASP A 572 -13.44 22.50 15.19
C ASP A 572 -12.07 21.78 15.29
N ASN A 573 -11.21 21.89 14.27
CA ASN A 573 -9.92 21.18 14.18
C ASN A 573 -10.04 19.71 14.55
N THR A 574 -11.06 19.03 14.00
CA THR A 574 -11.34 17.64 14.34
C THR A 574 -10.20 16.70 13.94
N PHE A 575 -10.20 15.50 14.48
CA PHE A 575 -9.26 14.44 14.10
C PHE A 575 -9.13 14.22 12.59
N ASN A 576 -10.23 14.36 11.83
CA ASN A 576 -10.20 14.25 10.37
C ASN A 576 -9.37 15.36 9.70
N VAL A 577 -9.46 16.59 10.20
CA VAL A 577 -8.68 17.73 9.69
C VAL A 577 -7.20 17.55 10.02
N GLN A 578 -6.90 17.10 11.21
CA GLN A 578 -5.51 16.82 11.63
C GLN A 578 -4.88 15.73 10.76
N ASN A 579 -5.65 14.70 10.38
CA ASN A 579 -5.20 13.66 9.46
C ASN A 579 -4.92 14.20 8.05
N GLU A 580 -5.77 15.09 7.54
CA GLU A 580 -5.52 15.76 6.24
C GLU A 580 -4.27 16.67 6.31
N ARG A 581 -4.00 17.34 7.46
CA ARG A 581 -2.74 18.08 7.65
C ARG A 581 -1.52 17.17 7.71
N ASN A 582 -1.61 16.00 8.34
CA ASN A 582 -0.54 15.00 8.29
C ASN A 582 -0.26 14.60 6.83
N LEU A 583 -1.32 14.40 6.02
CA LEU A 583 -1.16 14.08 4.61
C LEU A 583 -0.51 15.24 3.82
N PHE A 584 -0.88 16.48 4.14
CA PHE A 584 -0.28 17.67 3.50
C PHE A 584 1.20 17.81 3.89
N TYR A 585 1.53 17.63 5.16
CA TYR A 585 2.90 17.57 5.64
C TYR A 585 3.71 16.48 4.93
N VAL A 586 3.14 15.28 4.77
CA VAL A 586 3.78 14.22 4.00
C VAL A 586 4.04 14.67 2.58
N ALA A 587 3.06 15.25 1.89
CA ALA A 587 3.20 15.68 0.49
C ALA A 587 4.28 16.78 0.32
N ILE A 588 4.26 17.82 1.16
CA ILE A 588 5.25 18.89 1.18
C ILE A 588 6.67 18.35 1.38
N THR A 589 6.83 17.46 2.35
CA THR A 589 8.14 16.87 2.70
C THR A 589 8.66 15.83 1.71
N ARG A 590 7.96 15.60 0.58
CA ARG A 590 8.48 14.81 -0.55
C ARG A 590 9.46 15.61 -1.41
N ALA A 591 9.35 16.93 -1.40
CA ALA A 591 10.23 17.82 -2.18
C ALA A 591 11.60 17.95 -1.51
N LYS A 592 12.65 17.85 -2.35
CA LYS A 592 14.05 18.11 -1.94
C LYS A 592 14.45 19.55 -2.20
N LYS A 593 14.24 20.00 -3.44
CA LYS A 593 14.78 21.29 -3.94
C LYS A 593 13.68 22.28 -4.24
N GLN A 594 12.60 21.88 -4.92
CA GLN A 594 11.57 22.80 -5.35
C GLN A 594 10.17 22.24 -5.08
N LEU A 595 9.29 23.12 -4.59
CA LEU A 595 7.89 22.82 -4.30
C LEU A 595 7.00 23.85 -4.99
N PHE A 596 6.01 23.34 -5.73
CA PHE A 596 4.95 24.12 -6.36
C PHE A 596 3.61 23.65 -5.81
N LEU A 597 2.81 24.58 -5.30
CA LEU A 597 1.42 24.34 -4.92
C LEU A 597 0.53 25.16 -5.86
N SER A 598 -0.64 24.63 -6.19
CA SER A 598 -1.56 25.37 -7.02
C SER A 598 -3.02 25.14 -6.66
N TYR A 599 -3.85 26.11 -7.03
CA TYR A 599 -5.29 26.08 -6.87
C TYR A 599 -5.97 26.75 -8.04
N SER A 600 -7.24 26.46 -8.24
CA SER A 600 -8.11 27.07 -9.24
C SER A 600 -9.26 27.84 -8.59
N LEU A 601 -9.83 28.83 -9.31
CA LEU A 601 -11.03 29.56 -8.88
C LEU A 601 -12.30 28.79 -9.20
N THR A 602 -12.24 27.86 -10.17
CA THR A 602 -13.32 26.94 -10.50
C THR A 602 -12.78 25.51 -10.68
N TYR A 603 -13.54 24.53 -10.18
CA TYR A 603 -13.23 23.10 -10.34
C TYR A 603 -14.50 22.36 -10.78
N GLU A 604 -14.46 21.69 -11.94
CA GLU A 604 -15.63 21.03 -12.56
C GLU A 604 -16.83 22.01 -12.66
N ASP A 605 -16.58 23.20 -13.20
CA ASP A 605 -17.54 24.29 -13.37
C ASP A 605 -18.18 24.83 -12.06
N LYS A 606 -17.61 24.49 -10.90
CA LYS A 606 -18.06 24.98 -9.60
C LYS A 606 -17.07 25.98 -9.02
N PRO A 607 -17.53 27.13 -8.52
CA PRO A 607 -16.65 28.08 -7.82
C PRO A 607 -15.97 27.40 -6.61
N CYS A 608 -14.66 27.58 -6.48
CA CYS A 608 -13.89 27.09 -5.34
C CYS A 608 -12.92 28.17 -4.81
N GLY A 609 -11.67 28.17 -5.17
CA GLY A 609 -10.62 29.06 -4.68
C GLY A 609 -9.61 28.33 -3.80
N PRO A 610 -8.69 29.05 -3.14
CA PRO A 610 -7.63 28.40 -2.37
C PRO A 610 -8.17 27.58 -1.22
N SER A 611 -7.47 26.48 -0.95
CA SER A 611 -7.70 25.65 0.25
C SER A 611 -7.51 26.47 1.52
N PRO A 612 -8.30 26.24 2.58
CA PRO A 612 -8.00 26.79 3.89
C PRO A 612 -6.58 26.47 4.38
N PHE A 613 -5.98 25.36 3.96
CA PHE A 613 -4.60 25.02 4.31
C PHE A 613 -3.58 25.94 3.64
N LEU A 614 -3.87 26.50 2.47
CA LEU A 614 -3.03 27.53 1.86
C LEU A 614 -3.18 28.88 2.55
N GLU A 615 -4.42 29.22 2.99
CA GLU A 615 -4.71 30.45 3.71
C GLU A 615 -4.08 30.50 5.11
N GLU A 616 -3.81 29.30 5.69
CA GLU A 616 -3.14 29.16 6.98
C GLU A 616 -1.63 29.40 6.90
N LEU A 617 -0.98 29.29 5.75
CA LEU A 617 0.47 29.38 5.62
C LEU A 617 0.97 30.81 5.83
N ASP A 618 2.20 30.94 6.39
CA ASP A 618 2.85 32.21 6.52
C ASP A 618 3.18 32.79 5.14
N PRO A 619 2.65 33.97 4.76
CA PRO A 619 2.90 34.59 3.45
C PRO A 619 4.38 34.90 3.18
N GLU A 620 5.23 35.01 4.21
CA GLU A 620 6.68 35.21 4.04
C GLU A 620 7.42 33.92 3.64
N GLY A 621 6.75 32.77 3.77
CA GLY A 621 7.32 31.44 3.50
C GLY A 621 7.26 31.00 2.04
N TYR A 622 6.59 31.73 1.16
CA TYR A 622 6.43 31.36 -0.27
C TYR A 622 6.26 32.58 -1.19
N GLU A 623 6.50 32.38 -2.49
CA GLU A 623 6.14 33.34 -3.53
C GLU A 623 4.75 33.01 -4.10
N SER A 624 3.85 34.01 -4.15
CA SER A 624 2.49 33.86 -4.68
C SER A 624 2.35 34.54 -6.03
N ILE A 625 1.82 33.82 -7.01
CA ILE A 625 1.58 34.31 -8.37
C ILE A 625 0.16 33.92 -8.77
N PHE A 626 -0.65 34.91 -9.18
CA PHE A 626 -1.93 34.66 -9.84
C PHE A 626 -1.79 34.86 -11.36
N TYR A 627 -2.16 33.85 -12.12
CA TYR A 627 -2.14 33.91 -13.58
C TYR A 627 -3.52 34.29 -14.11
N ASP A 628 -3.67 35.56 -14.57
CA ASP A 628 -4.83 36.06 -15.28
C ASP A 628 -4.49 36.18 -16.78
N ASN A 629 -5.30 35.58 -17.64
CA ASN A 629 -5.09 35.60 -19.09
C ASN A 629 -5.37 36.98 -19.72
N GLU A 630 -6.00 37.92 -18.99
CA GLU A 630 -6.29 39.22 -19.55
C GLU A 630 -5.06 40.15 -19.73
N GLN A 631 -3.94 39.88 -19.04
CA GLN A 631 -2.73 40.72 -19.15
C GLN A 631 -1.82 40.44 -20.38
N ASN A 632 -2.04 39.36 -21.11
CA ASN A 632 -1.24 39.05 -22.30
C ASN A 632 -1.69 39.74 -23.60
N ASN A 633 -2.89 40.33 -23.63
CA ASN A 633 -3.40 41.05 -24.80
C ASN A 633 -2.98 42.52 -24.86
N GLU A 634 -2.48 43.11 -23.76
CA GLU A 634 -2.04 44.50 -23.78
C GLU A 634 -0.59 44.72 -24.22
N ASN A 635 0.21 43.65 -24.29
CA ASN A 635 1.63 43.76 -24.72
C ASN A 635 1.85 43.44 -26.21
N GLU A 636 0.85 42.90 -26.93
CA GLU A 636 0.96 42.70 -28.39
C GLU A 636 0.51 43.94 -29.21
N ASP A 637 -0.33 44.79 -28.64
CA ASP A 637 -0.85 46.00 -29.34
C ASP A 637 0.11 47.21 -29.25
N ASN A 638 1.20 47.14 -28.47
CA ASN A 638 2.16 48.26 -28.36
C ASN A 638 3.45 48.10 -29.19
N ASN A 639 3.50 47.09 -30.09
CA ASN A 639 4.65 46.92 -31.01
C ASN A 639 4.30 47.17 -32.49
N GLU A 640 3.13 47.73 -32.80
CA GLU A 640 2.76 48.22 -34.14
C GLU A 640 2.39 49.71 -34.13
N GLU A 641 3.31 50.62 -33.71
CA GLU A 641 3.40 52.02 -34.12
C GLU A 641 4.82 52.47 -34.41
#